data_139e9b0a251f979f466d5f4e9eda7ffc
#
_entry.id   139e9b0a251f979f466d5f4e9eda7ffc
#
_cell.length_a   1.000
_cell.length_b   1.000
_cell.length_c   1.000
_cell.angle_alpha   90.00
_cell.angle_beta   90.00
_cell.angle_gamma   90.00
#
_symmetry.space_group_name_H-M   'P 1'
#
loop_
_entity.id
_entity.type
_entity.pdbx_description
1 polymer ?
#
loop_
_entity_poly.entity_id
_entity_poly.type
_entity_poly.pdbx_seq_one_letter_code
_entity_poly.pdbx_strand_id
1 'polypeptide(L)'
;MDEKLKKRGRRILFSLAVFFIMLLLDKSGALPAVFENRFLSFLCFLIPYLFCGLSVLRDAVSGIRNRRPFDECFLMTLATIGAFLSGENAEAVAVMLFYQVGEWFQSYALGRTRRSISALMEIAPESANVERPDGSVETVDPEEVSIGDILLIRPGEKVPVDGLVISGESRINTAALTGESVPRSVRSGDPIISGCINGEGSLRIEAVKIFEDSTVSRILSLVEEASEKKSRTENFITRFARVYTPIVVCLALMLAVLPPLFLLLAVRLGLTEPTVFALHPPLSFLYRACTFLVVSCPCALVISVPLAFFGGIGAASSSGVLVKGSNYLELLAKLKVVVSDKTGTLTEGNFEVSELLPSPGTEERELLFQAALAEGLSTHPIAKSIREEYRRLCGGKEPSEGGISETENLSGLGIRSRVNGRVILLGNEKLMESCGISYQRAEDRAATISYVAVDGRCLGAILIRDRLKKGAKEAVSALKKEGVERFVLLTGDKESVGEAVAGELGADKVYAELLPEGKVEKLELLLSEEREKGRKGVLAFIGDGINDAPVLSRADVGIAMGAMGSDAAIEAADVVIMDDDIGRLPEVIRIARRVIRIAVQNIAFALIVKICILLLSALGLANMWAAVFSDVGVAVLCILNSMRLLGRRERGKD
;
A
#
# COMPACT_ATOMS: atom_id res chain seq x y z
N MET A 1 -3.97 20.59 13.40
CA MET A 1 -3.79 19.95 14.74
C MET A 1 -5.14 19.98 15.43
N ASP A 2 -5.67 18.82 15.75
CA ASP A 2 -7.01 18.63 16.31
C ASP A 2 -7.19 19.46 17.60
N GLU A 3 -8.34 20.11 17.76
CA GLU A 3 -8.58 21.00 18.90
C GLU A 3 -8.50 20.26 20.25
N LYS A 4 -8.88 18.98 20.25
CA LYS A 4 -8.73 18.08 21.39
C LYS A 4 -7.24 17.89 21.77
N LEU A 5 -6.37 17.73 20.78
CA LEU A 5 -4.93 17.53 20.98
C LEU A 5 -4.27 18.80 21.51
N LYS A 6 -4.70 19.99 21.06
CA LYS A 6 -4.25 21.30 21.59
C LYS A 6 -4.68 21.50 23.03
N LYS A 7 -5.92 21.12 23.38
CA LYS A 7 -6.40 21.18 24.78
C LYS A 7 -5.63 20.26 25.71
N ARG A 8 -5.33 19.01 25.26
CA ARG A 8 -4.54 18.06 26.03
C ARG A 8 -3.12 18.59 26.23
N GLY A 9 -2.47 19.11 25.19
CA GLY A 9 -1.13 19.71 25.29
C GLY A 9 -1.06 20.87 26.28
N ARG A 10 -2.05 21.77 26.29
CA ARG A 10 -2.12 22.88 27.26
C ARG A 10 -2.25 22.39 28.69
N ARG A 11 -3.06 21.35 28.96
CA ARG A 11 -3.17 20.75 30.30
C ARG A 11 -1.86 20.15 30.77
N ILE A 12 -1.16 19.40 29.89
CA ILE A 12 0.14 18.82 30.20
C ILE A 12 1.15 19.92 30.52
N LEU A 13 1.24 20.97 29.73
CA LEU A 13 2.16 22.09 29.93
C LEU A 13 1.91 22.80 31.26
N PHE A 14 0.64 23.05 31.59
CA PHE A 14 0.25 23.63 32.86
C PHE A 14 0.65 22.74 34.05
N SER A 15 0.31 21.44 34.01
CA SER A 15 0.67 20.48 35.05
C SER A 15 2.19 20.35 35.23
N LEU A 16 2.94 20.40 34.13
CA LEU A 16 4.40 20.38 34.13
C LEU A 16 4.97 21.61 34.81
N ALA A 17 4.43 22.80 34.52
CA ALA A 17 4.85 24.05 35.17
C ALA A 17 4.59 24.00 36.70
N VAL A 18 3.38 23.57 37.11
CA VAL A 18 3.04 23.43 38.53
C VAL A 18 3.94 22.40 39.23
N PHE A 19 4.19 21.25 38.56
CA PHE A 19 5.08 20.22 39.10
C PHE A 19 6.50 20.72 39.30
N PHE A 20 7.10 21.44 38.36
CA PHE A 20 8.45 22.00 38.50
C PHE A 20 8.51 23.05 39.59
N ILE A 21 7.48 23.89 39.76
CA ILE A 21 7.39 24.84 40.85
C ILE A 21 7.39 24.10 42.20
N MET A 22 6.54 23.08 42.36
CA MET A 22 6.48 22.27 43.58
C MET A 22 7.81 21.56 43.87
N LEU A 23 8.45 20.99 42.83
CA LEU A 23 9.75 20.33 42.96
C LEU A 23 10.87 21.30 43.37
N LEU A 24 10.87 22.53 42.85
CA LEU A 24 11.83 23.57 43.26
C LEU A 24 11.58 24.03 44.70
N LEU A 25 10.33 24.18 45.10
CA LEU A 25 9.98 24.56 46.48
C LEU A 25 10.37 23.45 47.48
N ASP A 26 10.17 22.20 47.14
CA ASP A 26 10.58 21.03 47.91
C ASP A 26 12.11 20.98 48.08
N LYS A 27 12.87 21.09 46.98
CA LYS A 27 14.35 21.04 47.02
C LYS A 27 15.02 22.29 47.58
N SER A 28 14.40 23.46 47.45
CA SER A 28 14.96 24.72 48.00
C SER A 28 14.79 24.85 49.49
N GLY A 29 14.00 23.99 50.14
CA GLY A 29 13.68 24.11 51.56
C GLY A 29 12.91 25.40 51.92
N ALA A 30 12.29 26.07 50.95
CA ALA A 30 11.58 27.33 51.16
C ALA A 30 10.32 27.19 52.03
N LEU A 31 9.73 26.00 52.09
CA LEU A 31 8.53 25.69 52.87
C LEU A 31 8.68 24.36 53.63
N PRO A 32 9.62 24.27 54.61
CA PRO A 32 9.91 23.00 55.29
C PRO A 32 8.69 22.44 56.01
N ALA A 33 7.86 23.31 56.65
CA ALA A 33 6.65 22.89 57.34
C ALA A 33 5.61 22.18 56.46
N VAL A 34 5.64 22.41 55.15
CA VAL A 34 4.73 21.77 54.19
C VAL A 34 5.30 20.47 53.64
N PHE A 35 6.58 20.46 53.24
CA PHE A 35 7.17 19.32 52.54
C PHE A 35 7.74 18.27 53.50
N GLU A 36 8.12 18.61 54.72
CA GLU A 36 8.47 17.65 55.78
C GLU A 36 7.25 16.93 56.35
N ASN A 37 6.05 17.56 56.26
CA ASN A 37 4.81 16.89 56.63
C ASN A 37 4.33 16.01 55.47
N ARG A 38 4.39 14.71 55.67
CA ARG A 38 4.04 13.70 54.67
C ARG A 38 2.65 13.88 54.06
N PHE A 39 1.66 14.31 54.86
CA PHE A 39 0.28 14.54 54.40
C PHE A 39 0.14 15.83 53.59
N LEU A 40 0.80 16.92 54.01
CA LEU A 40 0.78 18.19 53.27
C LEU A 40 1.53 18.06 51.92
N SER A 41 2.68 17.42 51.91
CA SER A 41 3.42 17.09 50.69
C SER A 41 2.57 16.28 49.72
N PHE A 42 1.89 15.22 50.19
CA PHE A 42 0.96 14.43 49.38
C PHE A 42 -0.14 15.32 48.74
N LEU A 43 -0.77 16.20 49.53
CA LEU A 43 -1.82 17.09 49.02
C LEU A 43 -1.31 18.04 47.92
N CYS A 44 -0.11 18.60 48.12
CA CYS A 44 0.52 19.49 47.16
C CYS A 44 0.79 18.78 45.82
N PHE A 45 1.34 17.58 45.83
CA PHE A 45 1.63 16.81 44.65
C PHE A 45 0.37 16.16 44.04
N LEU A 46 -0.69 15.95 44.79
CA LEU A 46 -1.96 15.43 44.31
C LEU A 46 -2.64 16.38 43.31
N ILE A 47 -2.45 17.70 43.44
CA ILE A 47 -3.07 18.69 42.53
C ILE A 47 -2.59 18.52 41.10
N PRO A 48 -1.30 18.60 40.74
CA PRO A 48 -0.82 18.38 39.36
C PRO A 48 -1.08 16.96 38.90
N TYR A 49 -1.06 15.95 39.78
CA TYR A 49 -1.37 14.57 39.48
C TYR A 49 -2.83 14.41 38.97
N LEU A 50 -3.82 14.90 39.71
CA LEU A 50 -5.23 14.81 39.30
C LEU A 50 -5.50 15.64 38.05
N PHE A 51 -4.92 16.83 37.95
CA PHE A 51 -5.16 17.70 36.78
C PHE A 51 -4.66 17.08 35.50
N CYS A 52 -3.54 16.38 35.53
CA CYS A 52 -2.98 15.66 34.37
C CYS A 52 -3.57 14.25 34.21
N GLY A 53 -3.69 13.50 35.32
CA GLY A 53 -3.96 12.06 35.31
C GLY A 53 -5.43 11.66 35.36
N LEU A 54 -6.40 12.58 35.52
CA LEU A 54 -7.81 12.24 35.71
C LEU A 54 -8.39 11.42 34.53
N SER A 55 -7.92 11.66 33.31
CA SER A 55 -8.29 10.85 32.15
C SER A 55 -7.77 9.41 32.27
N VAL A 56 -6.51 9.23 32.67
CA VAL A 56 -5.90 7.90 32.83
C VAL A 56 -6.59 7.11 33.94
N LEU A 57 -6.90 7.77 35.07
CA LEU A 57 -7.66 7.14 36.16
C LEU A 57 -9.03 6.67 35.72
N ARG A 58 -9.73 7.49 34.94
CA ARG A 58 -11.07 7.15 34.39
C ARG A 58 -10.96 5.97 33.41
N ASP A 59 -9.94 5.98 32.55
CA ASP A 59 -9.72 4.92 31.56
C ASP A 59 -9.32 3.61 32.25
N ALA A 60 -8.52 3.66 33.33
CA ALA A 60 -8.19 2.51 34.15
C ALA A 60 -9.44 1.88 34.80
N VAL A 61 -10.34 2.69 35.37
CA VAL A 61 -11.60 2.21 35.93
C VAL A 61 -12.50 1.62 34.86
N SER A 62 -12.58 2.27 33.69
CA SER A 62 -13.34 1.76 32.54
C SER A 62 -12.78 0.43 32.04
N GLY A 63 -11.45 0.26 31.99
CA GLY A 63 -10.76 -0.98 31.62
C GLY A 63 -11.15 -2.15 32.53
N ILE A 64 -11.17 -1.93 33.85
CA ILE A 64 -11.62 -2.93 34.83
C ILE A 64 -13.07 -3.31 34.58
N ARG A 65 -13.95 -2.30 34.39
CA ARG A 65 -15.38 -2.53 34.14
C ARG A 65 -15.62 -3.33 32.85
N ASN A 66 -14.79 -3.11 31.83
CA ASN A 66 -14.86 -3.78 30.54
C ASN A 66 -14.08 -5.11 30.49
N ARG A 67 -13.71 -5.70 31.64
CA ARG A 67 -12.95 -6.95 31.78
C ARG A 67 -11.59 -6.94 31.08
N ARG A 68 -10.94 -5.80 31.04
CA ARG A 68 -9.55 -5.64 30.57
C ARG A 68 -8.64 -5.13 31.70
N PRO A 69 -8.41 -5.93 32.77
CA PRO A 69 -7.78 -5.46 34.00
C PRO A 69 -6.27 -5.20 33.89
N PHE A 70 -5.62 -5.56 32.78
CA PHE A 70 -4.17 -5.42 32.58
C PHE A 70 -3.85 -4.44 31.43
N ASP A 71 -4.64 -3.41 31.33
CA ASP A 71 -4.42 -2.31 30.41
C ASP A 71 -3.33 -1.36 30.98
N GLU A 72 -2.66 -0.63 30.10
CA GLU A 72 -1.56 0.28 30.47
C GLU A 72 -1.99 1.37 31.44
N CYS A 73 -3.21 1.92 31.27
CA CYS A 73 -3.77 2.92 32.20
C CYS A 73 -3.92 2.38 33.62
N PHE A 74 -4.34 1.11 33.76
CA PHE A 74 -4.44 0.43 35.04
C PHE A 74 -3.06 0.21 35.68
N LEU A 75 -2.09 -0.27 34.92
CA LEU A 75 -0.73 -0.50 35.43
C LEU A 75 -0.06 0.81 35.89
N MET A 76 -0.22 1.89 35.10
CA MET A 76 0.30 3.22 35.47
C MET A 76 -0.39 3.79 36.73
N THR A 77 -1.71 3.61 36.83
CA THR A 77 -2.48 3.99 38.01
C THR A 77 -2.01 3.23 39.25
N LEU A 78 -1.86 1.91 39.14
CA LEU A 78 -1.39 1.07 40.24
C LEU A 78 0.03 1.48 40.73
N ALA A 79 0.95 1.69 39.77
CA ALA A 79 2.30 2.07 40.03
C ALA A 79 2.40 3.46 40.71
N THR A 80 1.61 4.43 40.25
CA THR A 80 1.59 5.78 40.85
C THR A 80 0.94 5.81 42.24
N ILE A 81 -0.08 5.00 42.48
CA ILE A 81 -0.64 4.80 43.83
C ILE A 81 0.43 4.18 44.76
N GLY A 82 1.14 3.15 44.27
CA GLY A 82 2.23 2.54 45.03
C GLY A 82 3.36 3.53 45.36
N ALA A 83 3.71 4.43 44.46
CA ALA A 83 4.69 5.49 44.70
C ALA A 83 4.21 6.46 45.78
N PHE A 84 2.95 6.90 45.73
CA PHE A 84 2.38 7.73 46.81
C PHE A 84 2.40 7.01 48.18
N LEU A 85 2.04 5.72 48.20
CA LEU A 85 2.08 4.93 49.45
C LEU A 85 3.51 4.77 49.99
N SER A 86 4.50 4.68 49.11
CA SER A 86 5.92 4.64 49.50
C SER A 86 6.47 5.99 49.96
N GLY A 87 5.73 7.09 49.75
CA GLY A 87 6.13 8.46 50.11
C GLY A 87 6.90 9.20 49.01
N GLU A 88 7.03 8.60 47.84
CA GLU A 88 7.72 9.18 46.67
C GLU A 88 6.74 10.02 45.83
N ASN A 89 6.20 11.09 46.46
CA ASN A 89 5.12 11.92 45.88
C ASN A 89 5.53 12.58 44.56
N ALA A 90 6.76 13.11 44.47
CA ALA A 90 7.28 13.75 43.27
C ALA A 90 7.41 12.74 42.10
N GLU A 91 7.84 11.51 42.39
CA GLU A 91 7.97 10.46 41.40
C GLU A 91 6.61 10.02 40.85
N ALA A 92 5.58 9.88 41.70
CA ALA A 92 4.24 9.54 41.26
C ALA A 92 3.68 10.54 40.24
N VAL A 93 3.89 11.84 40.48
CA VAL A 93 3.46 12.91 39.55
C VAL A 93 4.28 12.88 38.27
N ALA A 94 5.59 12.71 38.39
CA ALA A 94 6.48 12.65 37.24
C ALA A 94 6.11 11.50 36.27
N VAL A 95 5.86 10.31 36.83
CA VAL A 95 5.40 9.14 36.04
C VAL A 95 4.14 9.48 35.24
N MET A 96 3.13 10.04 35.88
CA MET A 96 1.89 10.43 35.24
C MET A 96 2.08 11.49 34.14
N LEU A 97 2.92 12.50 34.42
CA LEU A 97 3.25 13.55 33.46
C LEU A 97 3.98 13.02 32.23
N PHE A 98 5.04 12.22 32.44
CA PHE A 98 5.77 11.62 31.30
C PHE A 98 4.91 10.68 30.47
N TYR A 99 4.06 9.88 31.12
CA TYR A 99 3.10 9.07 30.43
C TYR A 99 2.18 9.92 29.53
N GLN A 100 1.62 11.00 30.06
CA GLN A 100 0.75 11.91 29.30
C GLN A 100 1.48 12.62 28.15
N VAL A 101 2.76 12.99 28.34
CA VAL A 101 3.60 13.54 27.26
C VAL A 101 3.81 12.51 26.16
N GLY A 102 4.11 11.26 26.54
CA GLY A 102 4.26 10.15 25.60
C GLY A 102 2.99 9.91 24.78
N GLU A 103 1.85 9.81 25.44
CA GLU A 103 0.53 9.65 24.83
C GLU A 103 0.16 10.81 23.89
N TRP A 104 0.48 12.04 24.28
CA TRP A 104 0.26 13.21 23.43
C TRP A 104 1.14 13.16 22.18
N PHE A 105 2.44 12.85 22.34
CA PHE A 105 3.37 12.73 21.21
C PHE A 105 2.96 11.60 20.26
N GLN A 106 2.54 10.47 20.80
CA GLN A 106 2.01 9.34 20.06
C GLN A 106 0.76 9.73 19.23
N SER A 107 -0.21 10.39 19.87
CA SER A 107 -1.42 10.87 19.20
C SER A 107 -1.08 11.87 18.08
N TYR A 108 -0.07 12.72 18.29
CA TYR A 108 0.43 13.65 17.29
C TYR A 108 1.06 12.92 16.09
N ALA A 109 1.92 11.94 16.34
CA ALA A 109 2.61 11.17 15.31
C ALA A 109 1.63 10.32 14.48
N LEU A 110 0.69 9.63 15.13
CA LEU A 110 -0.39 8.89 14.47
C LEU A 110 -1.25 9.81 13.61
N GLY A 111 -1.63 10.99 14.13
CA GLY A 111 -2.40 11.97 13.37
C GLY A 111 -1.64 12.51 12.16
N ARG A 112 -0.32 12.62 12.21
CA ARG A 112 0.51 13.03 11.07
C ARG A 112 0.60 11.93 10.01
N THR A 113 0.77 10.69 10.43
CA THR A 113 0.84 9.54 9.52
C THR A 113 -0.51 9.28 8.85
N ARG A 114 -1.60 9.34 9.63
CA ARG A 114 -2.96 9.25 9.05
C ARG A 114 -3.24 10.37 8.06
N ARG A 115 -2.76 11.59 8.25
CA ARG A 115 -2.92 12.68 7.29
C ARG A 115 -2.19 12.44 5.98
N SER A 116 -1.09 11.71 5.95
CA SER A 116 -0.44 11.32 4.69
C SER A 116 -1.30 10.32 3.90
N ILE A 117 -2.09 9.50 4.59
CA ILE A 117 -3.10 8.61 3.99
C ILE A 117 -4.39 9.41 3.69
N SER A 118 -4.82 10.32 4.57
CA SER A 118 -5.95 11.23 4.34
C SER A 118 -5.73 12.22 3.18
N ALA A 119 -4.49 12.52 2.82
CA ALA A 119 -4.22 13.30 1.60
C ALA A 119 -4.65 12.55 0.32
N LEU A 120 -4.74 11.21 0.39
CA LEU A 120 -5.37 10.39 -0.64
C LEU A 120 -6.90 10.48 -0.57
N MET A 121 -7.48 10.67 0.63
CA MET A 121 -8.92 10.89 0.79
C MET A 121 -9.34 12.31 0.35
N GLU A 122 -8.41 13.27 0.32
CA GLU A 122 -8.65 14.59 -0.27
C GLU A 122 -8.80 14.55 -1.81
N ILE A 123 -8.60 13.39 -2.45
CA ILE A 123 -8.88 13.19 -3.89
C ILE A 123 -10.40 13.19 -4.15
N ALA A 124 -11.21 12.80 -3.18
CA ALA A 124 -12.66 12.78 -3.32
C ALA A 124 -13.20 14.17 -3.72
N PRO A 125 -14.06 14.24 -4.74
CA PRO A 125 -14.77 15.46 -5.10
C PRO A 125 -15.82 15.78 -4.02
N GLU A 126 -16.01 17.07 -3.75
CA GLU A 126 -16.99 17.54 -2.77
C GLU A 126 -18.38 17.77 -3.39
N SER A 127 -18.43 17.97 -4.71
CA SER A 127 -19.66 18.23 -5.46
C SER A 127 -19.49 17.93 -6.95
N ALA A 128 -20.60 17.76 -7.65
CA ALA A 128 -20.70 17.60 -9.08
C ALA A 128 -21.61 18.67 -9.69
N ASN A 129 -21.20 19.29 -10.81
CA ASN A 129 -22.03 20.26 -11.52
C ASN A 129 -22.72 19.54 -12.70
N VAL A 130 -23.98 19.19 -12.54
CA VAL A 130 -24.80 18.50 -13.55
C VAL A 130 -25.48 19.52 -14.45
N GLU A 131 -25.31 19.39 -15.76
CA GLU A 131 -26.02 20.21 -16.76
C GLU A 131 -27.38 19.55 -17.05
N ARG A 132 -28.45 20.28 -16.74
CA ARG A 132 -29.83 19.81 -16.97
C ARG A 132 -30.26 20.07 -18.45
N PRO A 133 -31.27 19.36 -18.96
CA PRO A 133 -31.76 19.52 -20.33
C PRO A 133 -32.22 20.95 -20.68
N ASP A 134 -32.53 21.79 -19.69
CA ASP A 134 -32.90 23.19 -19.84
C ASP A 134 -31.68 24.13 -19.96
N GLY A 135 -30.46 23.57 -19.89
CA GLY A 135 -29.20 24.32 -19.93
C GLY A 135 -28.78 24.93 -18.59
N SER A 136 -29.53 24.68 -17.53
CA SER A 136 -29.12 25.07 -16.17
C SER A 136 -28.07 24.12 -15.61
N VAL A 137 -27.18 24.65 -14.77
CA VAL A 137 -26.16 23.84 -14.08
C VAL A 137 -26.53 23.78 -12.60
N GLU A 138 -26.82 22.59 -12.13
CA GLU A 138 -27.14 22.29 -10.74
C GLU A 138 -25.94 21.64 -10.07
N THR A 139 -25.59 22.13 -8.87
CA THR A 139 -24.52 21.52 -8.06
C THR A 139 -25.16 20.51 -7.11
N VAL A 140 -24.80 19.25 -7.27
CA VAL A 140 -25.32 18.10 -6.51
C VAL A 140 -24.20 17.36 -5.78
N ASP A 141 -24.55 16.44 -4.88
CA ASP A 141 -23.59 15.50 -4.32
C ASP A 141 -23.12 14.52 -5.41
N PRO A 142 -21.81 14.16 -5.49
CA PRO A 142 -21.34 13.17 -6.44
C PRO A 142 -22.11 11.83 -6.41
N GLU A 143 -22.66 11.44 -5.25
CA GLU A 143 -23.48 10.24 -5.09
C GLU A 143 -24.85 10.31 -5.81
N GLU A 144 -25.31 11.52 -6.17
CA GLU A 144 -26.57 11.74 -6.90
C GLU A 144 -26.38 11.69 -8.43
N VAL A 145 -25.14 11.59 -8.92
CA VAL A 145 -24.84 11.53 -10.35
C VAL A 145 -25.22 10.17 -10.93
N SER A 146 -25.99 10.20 -12.02
CA SER A 146 -26.42 9.00 -12.75
C SER A 146 -25.61 8.80 -14.05
N ILE A 147 -25.53 7.54 -14.52
CA ILE A 147 -24.89 7.24 -15.81
C ILE A 147 -25.64 7.97 -16.92
N GLY A 148 -24.89 8.66 -17.80
CA GLY A 148 -25.42 9.46 -18.90
C GLY A 148 -25.65 10.93 -18.54
N ASP A 149 -25.48 11.34 -17.30
CA ASP A 149 -25.55 12.76 -16.93
C ASP A 149 -24.37 13.53 -17.55
N ILE A 150 -24.66 14.75 -18.01
CA ILE A 150 -23.64 15.65 -18.53
C ILE A 150 -23.13 16.52 -17.39
N LEU A 151 -21.82 16.47 -17.16
CA LEU A 151 -21.16 17.18 -16.08
C LEU A 151 -20.27 18.30 -16.64
N LEU A 152 -20.36 19.49 -16.07
CA LEU A 152 -19.50 20.62 -16.37
C LEU A 152 -18.37 20.69 -15.34
N ILE A 153 -17.14 20.48 -15.82
CA ILE A 153 -15.94 20.55 -14.98
C ILE A 153 -15.19 21.85 -15.28
N ARG A 154 -15.16 22.75 -14.32
CA ARG A 154 -14.49 24.05 -14.46
C ARG A 154 -12.99 23.93 -14.18
N PRO A 155 -12.17 24.90 -14.61
CA PRO A 155 -10.75 24.97 -14.25
C PRO A 155 -10.55 24.90 -12.73
N GLY A 156 -9.64 24.02 -12.28
CA GLY A 156 -9.34 23.78 -10.87
C GLY A 156 -10.28 22.84 -10.13
N GLU A 157 -11.40 22.44 -10.73
CA GLU A 157 -12.33 21.48 -10.13
C GLU A 157 -11.85 20.04 -10.29
N LYS A 158 -12.25 19.18 -9.38
CA LYS A 158 -12.04 17.75 -9.46
C LYS A 158 -13.12 17.08 -10.31
N VAL A 159 -12.73 16.08 -11.07
CA VAL A 159 -13.66 15.24 -11.84
C VAL A 159 -14.47 14.37 -10.86
N PRO A 160 -15.81 14.47 -10.82
CA PRO A 160 -16.60 13.82 -9.77
C PRO A 160 -16.77 12.31 -9.98
N VAL A 161 -16.97 11.87 -11.23
CA VAL A 161 -17.14 10.45 -11.59
C VAL A 161 -16.37 10.14 -12.87
N ASP A 162 -16.12 8.87 -13.15
CA ASP A 162 -15.47 8.46 -14.40
C ASP A 162 -16.40 8.75 -15.58
N GLY A 163 -15.85 9.29 -16.67
CA GLY A 163 -16.66 9.72 -17.80
C GLY A 163 -15.89 9.81 -19.12
N LEU A 164 -16.61 10.23 -20.16
CA LEU A 164 -16.08 10.50 -21.49
C LEU A 164 -16.18 11.98 -21.80
N VAL A 165 -15.12 12.60 -22.29
CA VAL A 165 -15.14 14.02 -22.68
C VAL A 165 -15.99 14.21 -23.93
N ILE A 166 -17.11 14.95 -23.83
CA ILE A 166 -18.00 15.27 -24.96
C ILE A 166 -17.47 16.50 -25.69
N SER A 167 -17.05 17.54 -24.94
CA SER A 167 -16.55 18.78 -25.52
C SER A 167 -15.57 19.49 -24.60
N GLY A 168 -14.68 20.27 -25.20
CA GLY A 168 -13.62 20.98 -24.51
C GLY A 168 -12.25 20.34 -24.72
N GLU A 169 -11.22 21.11 -24.42
CA GLU A 169 -9.82 20.66 -24.37
C GLU A 169 -9.18 21.24 -23.12
N SER A 170 -8.48 20.40 -22.36
CA SER A 170 -7.80 20.83 -21.14
C SER A 170 -6.60 19.94 -20.82
N ARG A 171 -5.82 20.34 -19.81
CA ARG A 171 -4.82 19.51 -19.18
C ARG A 171 -5.30 19.06 -17.82
N ILE A 172 -5.35 17.76 -17.59
CA ILE A 172 -5.75 17.18 -16.32
C ILE A 172 -4.53 16.79 -15.51
N ASN A 173 -4.55 17.15 -14.23
CA ASN A 173 -3.51 16.76 -13.27
C ASN A 173 -3.93 15.44 -12.60
N THR A 174 -3.19 14.37 -12.90
CA THR A 174 -3.40 13.03 -12.37
C THR A 174 -2.46 12.70 -11.19
N ALA A 175 -1.61 13.64 -10.77
CA ALA A 175 -0.53 13.41 -9.81
C ALA A 175 -1.00 12.83 -8.45
N ALA A 176 -2.23 13.16 -8.05
CA ALA A 176 -2.81 12.65 -6.81
C ALA A 176 -3.18 11.16 -6.90
N LEU A 177 -3.48 10.65 -8.10
CA LEU A 177 -3.88 9.28 -8.39
C LEU A 177 -2.69 8.42 -8.83
N THR A 178 -1.97 8.89 -9.87
CA THR A 178 -0.91 8.11 -10.52
C THR A 178 0.49 8.44 -10.03
N GLY A 179 0.67 9.54 -9.29
CA GLY A 179 1.98 10.04 -8.90
C GLY A 179 2.74 10.77 -10.03
N GLU A 180 2.20 10.83 -11.24
CA GLU A 180 2.80 11.55 -12.37
C GLU A 180 2.66 13.06 -12.21
N SER A 181 3.79 13.78 -12.29
CA SER A 181 3.80 15.23 -12.12
C SER A 181 3.45 16.00 -13.41
N VAL A 182 3.40 15.31 -14.56
CA VAL A 182 3.14 15.94 -15.87
C VAL A 182 1.64 15.86 -16.18
N PRO A 183 0.94 17.01 -16.35
CA PRO A 183 -0.47 16.99 -16.71
C PRO A 183 -0.72 16.34 -18.08
N ARG A 184 -1.75 15.50 -18.18
CA ARG A 184 -2.18 14.85 -19.41
C ARG A 184 -3.16 15.75 -20.17
N SER A 185 -2.97 15.93 -21.48
CA SER A 185 -3.95 16.60 -22.34
C SER A 185 -5.12 15.68 -22.64
N VAL A 186 -6.35 16.22 -22.56
CA VAL A 186 -7.59 15.52 -22.90
C VAL A 186 -8.43 16.35 -23.87
N ARG A 187 -9.10 15.65 -24.78
CA ARG A 187 -9.95 16.20 -25.86
C ARG A 187 -11.27 15.45 -25.95
N SER A 188 -12.19 15.96 -26.74
CA SER A 188 -13.44 15.25 -27.04
C SER A 188 -13.18 13.83 -27.56
N GLY A 189 -13.84 12.84 -26.93
CA GLY A 189 -13.67 11.41 -27.16
C GLY A 189 -12.67 10.72 -26.22
N ASP A 190 -11.90 11.46 -25.41
CA ASP A 190 -10.96 10.85 -24.46
C ASP A 190 -11.66 10.46 -23.15
N PRO A 191 -11.30 9.30 -22.55
CA PRO A 191 -11.77 8.93 -21.23
C PRO A 191 -11.10 9.78 -20.15
N ILE A 192 -11.88 10.15 -19.13
CA ILE A 192 -11.43 10.89 -17.94
C ILE A 192 -11.84 10.13 -16.68
N ILE A 193 -10.92 10.08 -15.71
CA ILE A 193 -11.14 9.37 -14.44
C ILE A 193 -11.45 10.35 -13.31
N SER A 194 -12.28 9.93 -12.39
CA SER A 194 -12.65 10.69 -11.19
C SER A 194 -11.43 11.01 -10.32
N GLY A 195 -11.48 12.13 -9.58
CA GLY A 195 -10.41 12.58 -8.70
C GLY A 195 -9.25 13.31 -9.38
N CYS A 196 -9.17 13.32 -10.72
CA CYS A 196 -8.26 14.20 -11.45
C CYS A 196 -8.67 15.66 -11.29
N ILE A 197 -7.69 16.57 -11.26
CA ILE A 197 -7.96 18.00 -11.19
C ILE A 197 -7.88 18.59 -12.62
N ASN A 198 -8.97 19.24 -13.05
CA ASN A 198 -9.02 19.93 -14.32
C ASN A 198 -8.10 21.16 -14.32
N GLY A 199 -7.36 21.37 -15.39
CA GLY A 199 -6.43 22.49 -15.54
C GLY A 199 -7.09 23.78 -16.03
N GLU A 200 -6.77 24.21 -17.25
CA GLU A 200 -7.08 25.55 -17.74
C GLU A 200 -8.40 25.65 -18.52
N GLY A 201 -8.85 24.57 -19.15
CA GLY A 201 -10.07 24.55 -19.98
C GLY A 201 -11.31 24.07 -19.21
N SER A 202 -12.50 24.48 -19.63
CA SER A 202 -13.74 23.85 -19.15
C SER A 202 -14.03 22.60 -19.96
N LEU A 203 -14.39 21.51 -19.29
CA LEU A 203 -14.72 20.23 -19.91
C LEU A 203 -16.20 19.92 -19.68
N ARG A 204 -16.86 19.38 -20.70
CA ARG A 204 -18.14 18.69 -20.55
C ARG A 204 -17.88 17.20 -20.72
N ILE A 205 -18.28 16.44 -19.72
CA ILE A 205 -18.12 14.99 -19.70
C ILE A 205 -19.47 14.31 -19.54
N GLU A 206 -19.62 13.13 -20.14
CA GLU A 206 -20.74 12.23 -19.91
C GLU A 206 -20.32 11.21 -18.87
N ALA A 207 -21.09 11.07 -17.81
CA ALA A 207 -20.85 10.10 -16.76
C ALA A 207 -21.03 8.66 -17.27
N VAL A 208 -19.98 7.85 -17.15
CA VAL A 208 -19.98 6.43 -17.57
C VAL A 208 -20.19 5.51 -16.37
N LYS A 209 -19.86 5.98 -15.16
CA LYS A 209 -20.05 5.25 -13.92
C LYS A 209 -20.74 6.14 -12.87
N ILE A 210 -21.45 5.51 -11.94
CA ILE A 210 -21.91 6.17 -10.71
C ILE A 210 -20.74 6.38 -9.74
N PHE A 211 -20.92 7.22 -8.73
CA PHE A 211 -19.83 7.55 -7.78
C PHE A 211 -19.30 6.33 -7.03
N GLU A 212 -20.16 5.41 -6.60
CA GLU A 212 -19.77 4.19 -5.88
C GLU A 212 -18.82 3.30 -6.71
N ASP A 213 -19.03 3.23 -8.04
CA ASP A 213 -18.21 2.47 -8.99
C ASP A 213 -17.05 3.27 -9.58
N SER A 214 -16.92 4.53 -9.21
CA SER A 214 -15.87 5.41 -9.74
C SER A 214 -14.49 5.02 -9.23
N THR A 215 -13.46 5.37 -10.01
CA THR A 215 -12.05 5.12 -9.66
C THR A 215 -11.69 5.69 -8.30
N VAL A 216 -12.17 6.89 -7.96
CA VAL A 216 -11.93 7.51 -6.64
C VAL A 216 -12.55 6.70 -5.51
N SER A 217 -13.83 6.33 -5.62
CA SER A 217 -14.53 5.56 -4.58
C SER A 217 -13.82 4.23 -4.30
N ARG A 218 -13.36 3.55 -5.35
CA ARG A 218 -12.59 2.31 -5.23
C ARG A 218 -11.23 2.52 -4.56
N ILE A 219 -10.50 3.57 -4.91
CA ILE A 219 -9.24 3.91 -4.26
C ILE A 219 -9.47 4.16 -2.76
N LEU A 220 -10.54 4.86 -2.41
CA LEU A 220 -10.89 5.13 -1.01
C LEU A 220 -11.18 3.83 -0.25
N SER A 221 -11.99 2.93 -0.83
CA SER A 221 -12.28 1.63 -0.23
C SER A 221 -11.04 0.77 -0.05
N LEU A 222 -10.14 0.73 -1.04
CA LEU A 222 -8.86 0.00 -0.97
C LEU A 222 -7.94 0.55 0.13
N VAL A 223 -7.91 1.86 0.33
CA VAL A 223 -7.15 2.51 1.41
C VAL A 223 -7.75 2.19 2.79
N GLU A 224 -9.06 2.12 2.89
CA GLU A 224 -9.77 1.74 4.12
C GLU A 224 -9.52 0.27 4.47
N GLU A 225 -9.67 -0.65 3.52
CA GLU A 225 -9.35 -2.08 3.69
C GLU A 225 -7.89 -2.31 4.08
N ALA A 226 -6.96 -1.52 3.54
CA ALA A 226 -5.53 -1.62 3.86
C ALA A 226 -5.26 -1.42 5.36
N SER A 227 -6.13 -0.68 6.05
CA SER A 227 -6.02 -0.45 7.50
C SER A 227 -6.42 -1.67 8.34
N GLU A 228 -7.19 -2.60 7.78
CA GLU A 228 -7.71 -3.76 8.50
C GLU A 228 -6.81 -5.00 8.40
N LYS A 229 -6.12 -5.20 7.27
CA LYS A 229 -5.28 -6.38 7.01
C LYS A 229 -3.90 -6.24 7.64
N LYS A 230 -3.76 -6.73 8.88
CA LYS A 230 -2.52 -6.65 9.67
C LYS A 230 -1.45 -7.64 9.22
N SER A 231 -0.19 -7.20 9.22
CA SER A 231 0.98 -8.04 8.95
C SER A 231 1.16 -9.15 9.99
N ARG A 232 1.95 -10.18 9.65
CA ARG A 232 2.36 -11.22 10.61
C ARG A 232 3.13 -10.61 11.79
N THR A 233 3.95 -9.61 11.51
CA THR A 233 4.73 -8.89 12.52
C THR A 233 3.82 -8.14 13.49
N GLU A 234 2.79 -7.44 13.03
CA GLU A 234 1.81 -6.76 13.88
C GLU A 234 0.99 -7.75 14.72
N ASN A 235 0.56 -8.85 14.13
CA ASN A 235 -0.15 -9.93 14.82
C ASN A 235 0.72 -10.60 15.89
N PHE A 236 2.02 -10.77 15.61
CA PHE A 236 2.97 -11.28 16.59
C PHE A 236 3.08 -10.36 17.81
N ILE A 237 3.22 -9.05 17.59
CA ILE A 237 3.32 -8.05 18.66
C ILE A 237 2.05 -8.04 19.52
N THR A 238 0.86 -8.09 18.89
CA THR A 238 -0.40 -8.14 19.61
C THR A 238 -0.52 -9.41 20.47
N ARG A 239 -0.08 -10.55 19.95
CA ARG A 239 -0.06 -11.82 20.67
C ARG A 239 0.97 -11.81 21.79
N PHE A 240 2.17 -11.28 21.51
CA PHE A 240 3.23 -11.12 22.51
C PHE A 240 2.76 -10.26 23.69
N ALA A 241 2.17 -9.11 23.44
CA ALA A 241 1.67 -8.23 24.50
C ALA A 241 0.63 -8.94 25.38
N ARG A 242 -0.27 -9.73 24.79
CA ARG A 242 -1.30 -10.47 25.53
C ARG A 242 -0.74 -11.50 26.49
N VAL A 243 0.40 -12.12 26.18
CA VAL A 243 1.06 -13.12 27.03
C VAL A 243 2.04 -12.48 28.00
N TYR A 244 2.80 -11.50 27.51
CA TYR A 244 3.85 -10.82 28.25
C TYR A 244 3.30 -10.05 29.47
N THR A 245 2.22 -9.29 29.31
CA THR A 245 1.69 -8.43 30.39
C THR A 245 1.27 -9.21 31.64
N PRO A 246 0.48 -10.30 31.56
CA PRO A 246 0.17 -11.11 32.75
C PRO A 246 1.40 -11.70 33.44
N ILE A 247 2.38 -12.17 32.67
CA ILE A 247 3.63 -12.74 33.23
C ILE A 247 4.35 -11.69 34.06
N VAL A 248 4.49 -10.48 33.53
CA VAL A 248 5.19 -9.39 34.23
C VAL A 248 4.44 -8.94 35.47
N VAL A 249 3.11 -8.86 35.41
CA VAL A 249 2.28 -8.57 36.61
C VAL A 249 2.49 -9.61 37.69
N CYS A 250 2.51 -10.92 37.36
CA CYS A 250 2.80 -11.98 38.30
C CYS A 250 4.21 -11.86 38.90
N LEU A 251 5.22 -11.56 38.06
CA LEU A 251 6.59 -11.34 38.54
C LEU A 251 6.70 -10.11 39.46
N ALA A 252 6.01 -9.01 39.15
CA ALA A 252 5.96 -7.84 40.01
C ALA A 252 5.31 -8.13 41.38
N LEU A 253 4.20 -8.91 41.35
CA LEU A 253 3.54 -9.34 42.59
C LEU A 253 4.46 -10.24 43.43
N MET A 254 5.16 -11.18 42.80
CA MET A 254 6.15 -12.01 43.45
C MET A 254 7.28 -11.15 44.05
N LEU A 255 7.77 -10.13 43.33
CA LEU A 255 8.80 -9.21 43.83
C LEU A 255 8.31 -8.36 45.01
N ALA A 256 7.03 -8.02 45.06
CA ALA A 256 6.44 -7.25 46.17
C ALA A 256 6.26 -8.11 47.42
N VAL A 257 5.94 -9.40 47.29
CA VAL A 257 5.48 -10.26 48.39
C VAL A 257 6.54 -11.25 48.86
N LEU A 258 7.24 -11.94 47.97
CA LEU A 258 8.16 -13.02 48.36
C LEU A 258 9.38 -12.55 49.17
N PRO A 259 10.12 -11.49 48.77
CA PRO A 259 11.29 -11.06 49.52
C PRO A 259 10.97 -10.60 50.95
N PRO A 260 9.95 -9.74 51.21
CA PRO A 260 9.61 -9.37 52.58
C PRO A 260 9.10 -10.55 53.41
N LEU A 261 8.36 -11.50 52.79
CA LEU A 261 7.91 -12.73 53.47
C LEU A 261 9.08 -13.61 53.82
N PHE A 262 10.05 -13.77 52.91
CA PHE A 262 11.27 -14.55 53.16
C PHE A 262 12.12 -13.92 54.26
N LEU A 263 12.28 -12.60 54.26
CA LEU A 263 12.98 -11.87 55.33
C LEU A 263 12.28 -12.04 56.69
N LEU A 264 10.93 -11.98 56.70
CA LEU A 264 10.15 -12.21 57.94
C LEU A 264 10.35 -13.62 58.46
N LEU A 265 10.35 -14.63 57.60
CA LEU A 265 10.59 -16.00 57.96
C LEU A 265 12.01 -16.23 58.42
N ALA A 266 13.01 -15.64 57.78
CA ALA A 266 14.41 -15.73 58.16
C ALA A 266 14.67 -15.13 59.53
N VAL A 267 14.06 -13.99 59.86
CA VAL A 267 14.13 -13.38 61.20
C VAL A 267 13.43 -14.29 62.23
N ARG A 268 12.25 -14.85 61.91
CA ARG A 268 11.56 -15.76 62.84
C ARG A 268 12.32 -17.07 63.10
N LEU A 269 13.08 -17.54 62.12
CA LEU A 269 13.93 -18.75 62.27
C LEU A 269 15.30 -18.44 62.88
N GLY A 270 15.60 -17.18 63.25
CA GLY A 270 16.88 -16.78 63.82
C GLY A 270 18.05 -16.81 62.84
N LEU A 271 17.76 -16.87 61.53
CA LEU A 271 18.79 -16.91 60.51
C LEU A 271 19.37 -15.52 60.17
N THR A 272 18.65 -14.43 60.54
CA THR A 272 19.05 -13.04 60.34
C THR A 272 18.58 -12.18 61.50
N GLU A 273 19.29 -11.05 61.74
CA GLU A 273 18.90 -10.13 62.78
C GLU A 273 17.71 -9.26 62.38
N PRO A 274 16.84 -8.83 63.30
CA PRO A 274 15.71 -7.91 63.02
C PRO A 274 16.11 -6.58 62.39
N THR A 275 17.34 -6.18 62.50
CA THR A 275 17.95 -4.97 61.91
C THR A 275 17.89 -4.97 60.38
N VAL A 276 17.75 -6.14 59.72
CA VAL A 276 17.60 -6.27 58.28
C VAL A 276 16.33 -5.59 57.77
N PHE A 277 15.24 -5.51 58.58
CA PHE A 277 14.04 -4.76 58.18
C PHE A 277 14.26 -3.25 58.19
N ALA A 278 15.22 -2.72 58.96
CA ALA A 278 15.59 -1.33 58.89
C ALA A 278 16.39 -1.00 57.60
N LEU A 279 17.21 -1.95 57.14
CA LEU A 279 17.98 -1.85 55.90
C LEU A 279 17.12 -2.07 54.65
N HIS A 280 16.12 -2.97 54.74
CA HIS A 280 15.24 -3.34 53.65
C HIS A 280 13.76 -3.29 54.08
N PRO A 281 13.17 -2.09 54.24
CA PRO A 281 11.77 -1.97 54.65
C PRO A 281 10.85 -2.60 53.61
N PRO A 282 9.73 -3.26 54.00
CA PRO A 282 8.79 -3.89 53.08
C PRO A 282 8.27 -2.98 51.96
N LEU A 283 8.12 -1.68 52.27
CA LEU A 283 7.75 -0.65 51.30
C LEU A 283 8.77 -0.49 50.14
N SER A 284 10.05 -0.79 50.37
CA SER A 284 11.06 -0.72 49.31
C SER A 284 10.85 -1.80 48.24
N PHE A 285 10.33 -2.96 48.64
CA PHE A 285 9.99 -4.03 47.69
C PHE A 285 8.72 -3.70 46.89
N LEU A 286 7.74 -3.05 47.52
CA LEU A 286 6.57 -2.51 46.85
C LEU A 286 6.98 -1.46 45.79
N TYR A 287 7.85 -0.53 46.16
CA TYR A 287 8.40 0.48 45.24
C TYR A 287 9.13 -0.16 44.06
N ARG A 288 9.99 -1.18 44.30
CA ARG A 288 10.67 -1.93 43.23
C ARG A 288 9.66 -2.64 42.29
N ALA A 289 8.62 -3.24 42.85
CA ALA A 289 7.55 -3.88 42.09
C ALA A 289 6.78 -2.86 41.24
N CYS A 290 6.49 -1.67 41.76
CA CYS A 290 5.85 -0.60 41.01
C CYS A 290 6.76 -0.09 39.89
N THR A 291 8.05 0.10 40.15
CA THR A 291 9.06 0.46 39.13
C THR A 291 9.12 -0.60 38.03
N PHE A 292 9.13 -1.88 38.42
CA PHE A 292 9.11 -3.02 37.48
C PHE A 292 7.86 -3.03 36.63
N LEU A 293 6.68 -2.73 37.20
CA LEU A 293 5.41 -2.63 36.45
C LEU A 293 5.43 -1.49 35.42
N VAL A 294 5.96 -0.31 35.76
CA VAL A 294 6.06 0.83 34.85
C VAL A 294 6.89 0.48 33.60
N VAL A 295 8.04 -0.18 33.81
CA VAL A 295 8.93 -0.58 32.69
C VAL A 295 8.27 -1.62 31.79
N SER A 296 7.33 -2.40 32.33
CA SER A 296 6.81 -3.57 31.63
C SER A 296 5.83 -3.30 30.48
N CYS A 297 5.32 -2.05 30.34
CA CYS A 297 4.44 -1.72 29.22
C CYS A 297 5.18 -1.85 27.87
N PRO A 298 4.69 -2.66 26.91
CA PRO A 298 5.30 -2.77 25.59
C PRO A 298 4.91 -1.62 24.62
N CYS A 299 4.63 -0.40 25.15
CA CYS A 299 4.07 0.75 24.44
C CYS A 299 4.86 1.09 23.17
N ALA A 300 6.19 1.11 23.26
CA ALA A 300 7.06 1.39 22.11
C ALA A 300 6.87 0.42 20.96
N LEU A 301 6.65 -0.87 21.25
CA LEU A 301 6.46 -1.94 20.24
C LEU A 301 5.08 -1.87 19.60
N VAL A 302 4.04 -1.74 20.43
CA VAL A 302 2.64 -1.76 19.98
C VAL A 302 2.32 -0.61 19.04
N ILE A 303 3.05 0.50 19.14
CA ILE A 303 2.79 1.72 18.38
C ILE A 303 3.73 1.91 17.21
N SER A 304 5.05 1.72 17.43
CA SER A 304 6.04 2.07 16.41
C SER A 304 6.00 1.15 15.20
N VAL A 305 5.60 -0.11 15.38
CA VAL A 305 5.56 -1.09 14.28
C VAL A 305 4.37 -0.83 13.35
N PRO A 306 3.11 -0.74 13.81
CA PRO A 306 2.01 -0.31 12.94
C PRO A 306 2.29 1.04 12.26
N LEU A 307 2.88 1.99 12.98
CA LEU A 307 3.24 3.29 12.42
C LEU A 307 4.24 3.17 11.26
N ALA A 308 5.21 2.26 11.35
CA ALA A 308 6.15 1.99 10.27
C ALA A 308 5.44 1.40 9.04
N PHE A 309 4.52 0.45 9.24
CA PHE A 309 3.75 -0.13 8.14
C PHE A 309 2.81 0.90 7.49
N PHE A 310 2.08 1.68 8.27
CA PHE A 310 1.25 2.77 7.74
C PHE A 310 2.08 3.81 6.98
N GLY A 311 3.26 4.17 7.51
CA GLY A 311 4.20 5.04 6.81
C GLY A 311 4.69 4.45 5.49
N GLY A 312 4.88 3.12 5.44
CA GLY A 312 5.25 2.39 4.24
C GLY A 312 4.15 2.33 3.19
N ILE A 313 2.91 2.05 3.59
CA ILE A 313 1.73 2.08 2.71
C ILE A 313 1.56 3.48 2.12
N GLY A 314 1.64 4.53 2.95
CA GLY A 314 1.58 5.91 2.47
C GLY A 314 2.71 6.28 1.52
N ALA A 315 3.93 5.78 1.74
CA ALA A 315 5.06 5.98 0.84
C ALA A 315 4.87 5.24 -0.50
N ALA A 316 4.37 4.00 -0.49
CA ALA A 316 4.04 3.25 -1.70
C ALA A 316 2.96 3.95 -2.51
N SER A 317 1.90 4.40 -1.86
CA SER A 317 0.81 5.13 -2.49
C SER A 317 1.27 6.45 -3.11
N SER A 318 2.17 7.18 -2.45
CA SER A 318 2.76 8.41 -3.02
C SER A 318 3.65 8.16 -4.25
N SER A 319 4.07 6.90 -4.48
CA SER A 319 4.79 6.44 -5.67
C SER A 319 3.83 5.83 -6.72
N GLY A 320 2.51 6.02 -6.60
CA GLY A 320 1.52 5.50 -7.55
C GLY A 320 1.20 4.02 -7.37
N VAL A 321 1.49 3.42 -6.21
CA VAL A 321 1.20 2.01 -5.94
C VAL A 321 0.36 1.85 -4.70
N LEU A 322 -0.84 1.30 -4.83
CA LEU A 322 -1.73 0.97 -3.73
C LEU A 322 -1.45 -0.44 -3.21
N VAL A 323 -1.29 -0.56 -1.91
CA VAL A 323 -1.08 -1.84 -1.22
C VAL A 323 -2.25 -2.09 -0.28
N LYS A 324 -3.03 -3.15 -0.50
CA LYS A 324 -4.26 -3.48 0.24
C LYS A 324 -4.05 -4.02 1.65
N GLY A 325 -2.86 -3.86 2.23
CA GLY A 325 -2.62 -4.27 3.61
C GLY A 325 -1.15 -4.34 4.00
N SER A 326 -0.87 -4.20 5.28
CA SER A 326 0.49 -4.32 5.82
C SER A 326 1.08 -5.73 5.66
N ASN A 327 0.23 -6.77 5.59
CA ASN A 327 0.64 -8.14 5.30
C ASN A 327 1.27 -8.26 3.90
N TYR A 328 0.71 -7.59 2.88
CA TYR A 328 1.25 -7.62 1.52
C TYR A 328 2.55 -6.84 1.40
N LEU A 329 2.69 -5.73 2.14
CA LEU A 329 3.96 -5.03 2.24
C LEU A 329 5.05 -5.92 2.86
N GLU A 330 4.70 -6.74 3.88
CA GLU A 330 5.63 -7.72 4.45
C GLU A 330 6.01 -8.82 3.45
N LEU A 331 5.06 -9.29 2.62
CA LEU A 331 5.31 -10.28 1.58
C LEU A 331 6.20 -9.70 0.46
N LEU A 332 5.92 -8.49 -0.03
CA LEU A 332 6.74 -7.80 -1.03
C LEU A 332 8.22 -7.65 -0.59
N ALA A 333 8.47 -7.43 0.70
CA ALA A 333 9.84 -7.37 1.21
C ALA A 333 10.61 -8.70 1.05
N LYS A 334 9.89 -9.84 0.98
CA LYS A 334 10.42 -11.21 0.86
C LYS A 334 10.32 -11.77 -0.56
N LEU A 335 9.94 -10.94 -1.53
CA LEU A 335 9.69 -11.35 -2.91
C LEU A 335 10.95 -11.95 -3.53
N LYS A 336 10.80 -13.15 -4.13
CA LYS A 336 11.85 -13.93 -4.77
C LYS A 336 11.55 -14.30 -6.21
N VAL A 337 10.30 -14.54 -6.52
CA VAL A 337 9.85 -14.93 -7.86
C VAL A 337 8.78 -13.96 -8.32
N VAL A 338 8.96 -13.43 -9.52
CA VAL A 338 7.96 -12.62 -10.21
C VAL A 338 7.52 -13.38 -11.44
N VAL A 339 6.23 -13.59 -11.54
CA VAL A 339 5.57 -14.18 -12.71
C VAL A 339 4.73 -13.07 -13.34
N SER A 340 4.87 -12.85 -14.62
CA SER A 340 4.14 -11.77 -15.31
C SER A 340 3.40 -12.31 -16.50
N ASP A 341 2.18 -11.82 -16.72
CA ASP A 341 1.57 -11.91 -18.02
C ASP A 341 2.32 -11.03 -19.02
N LYS A 342 2.21 -11.34 -20.32
CA LYS A 342 2.82 -10.58 -21.40
C LYS A 342 1.96 -9.40 -21.82
N THR A 343 0.75 -9.73 -22.32
CA THR A 343 -0.11 -8.79 -23.07
C THR A 343 -0.77 -7.78 -22.13
N GLY A 344 -0.67 -6.47 -22.45
CA GLY A 344 -1.21 -5.40 -21.60
C GLY A 344 -0.41 -5.14 -20.31
N THR A 345 0.36 -6.12 -19.84
CA THR A 345 1.19 -6.02 -18.62
C THR A 345 2.59 -5.50 -18.93
N LEU A 346 3.35 -6.22 -19.76
CA LEU A 346 4.70 -5.85 -20.19
C LEU A 346 4.70 -5.19 -21.57
N THR A 347 3.60 -5.33 -22.30
CA THR A 347 3.38 -4.73 -23.61
C THR A 347 2.27 -3.69 -23.55
N GLU A 348 2.22 -2.79 -24.52
CA GLU A 348 1.22 -1.72 -24.59
C GLU A 348 -0.18 -2.25 -24.97
N GLY A 349 -0.31 -3.54 -25.35
CA GLY A 349 -1.53 -4.10 -25.95
C GLY A 349 -1.86 -3.48 -27.31
N ASN A 350 -0.97 -2.67 -27.81
CA ASN A 350 -1.07 -2.05 -29.12
C ASN A 350 -0.20 -2.82 -30.10
N PHE A 351 -0.86 -3.42 -31.06
CA PHE A 351 -0.18 -4.12 -32.13
C PHE A 351 0.38 -3.13 -33.15
N GLU A 352 1.60 -3.38 -33.63
CA GLU A 352 2.23 -2.63 -34.71
C GLU A 352 2.59 -3.58 -35.84
N VAL A 353 2.40 -3.13 -37.09
CA VAL A 353 2.94 -3.83 -38.25
C VAL A 353 4.45 -3.67 -38.25
N SER A 354 5.17 -4.76 -37.99
CA SER A 354 6.63 -4.73 -37.87
C SER A 354 7.34 -4.92 -39.20
N GLU A 355 6.73 -5.70 -40.12
CA GLU A 355 7.32 -5.99 -41.41
C GLU A 355 6.21 -6.40 -42.40
N LEU A 356 6.39 -6.03 -43.65
CA LEU A 356 5.55 -6.45 -44.77
C LEU A 356 6.36 -7.40 -45.67
N LEU A 357 5.85 -8.57 -45.95
CA LEU A 357 6.47 -9.58 -46.79
C LEU A 357 5.59 -9.83 -48.05
N PRO A 358 5.67 -8.98 -49.08
CA PRO A 358 4.88 -9.16 -50.29
C PRO A 358 5.36 -10.39 -51.08
N SER A 359 4.42 -11.11 -51.68
CA SER A 359 4.70 -12.19 -52.64
C SER A 359 5.29 -11.61 -53.91
N PRO A 360 6.07 -12.41 -54.69
CA PRO A 360 6.62 -11.96 -55.97
C PRO A 360 5.57 -11.34 -56.90
N GLY A 361 5.81 -10.09 -57.30
CA GLY A 361 4.90 -9.31 -58.14
C GLY A 361 3.77 -8.57 -57.43
N THR A 362 3.85 -8.46 -56.10
CA THR A 362 2.96 -7.63 -55.26
C THR A 362 3.78 -6.51 -54.63
N GLU A 363 3.26 -5.30 -54.61
CA GLU A 363 3.87 -4.17 -53.89
C GLU A 363 3.40 -4.15 -52.42
N GLU A 364 4.25 -3.71 -51.49
CA GLU A 364 3.92 -3.55 -50.06
C GLU A 364 2.63 -2.75 -49.86
N ARG A 365 2.50 -1.69 -50.64
CA ARG A 365 1.32 -0.79 -50.60
C ARG A 365 0.03 -1.52 -50.98
N GLU A 366 0.07 -2.41 -52.01
CA GLU A 366 -1.07 -3.22 -52.44
C GLU A 366 -1.44 -4.25 -51.38
N LEU A 367 -0.44 -4.95 -50.83
CA LEU A 367 -0.63 -5.91 -49.74
C LEU A 367 -1.36 -5.26 -48.56
N LEU A 368 -0.86 -4.11 -48.11
CA LEU A 368 -1.41 -3.39 -46.95
C LEU A 368 -2.79 -2.78 -47.24
N PHE A 369 -3.01 -2.31 -48.50
CA PHE A 369 -4.30 -1.80 -48.92
C PHE A 369 -5.39 -2.88 -48.86
N GLN A 370 -5.13 -4.07 -49.41
CA GLN A 370 -6.10 -5.18 -49.41
C GLN A 370 -6.38 -5.66 -47.97
N ALA A 371 -5.35 -5.71 -47.10
CA ALA A 371 -5.52 -6.02 -45.69
C ALA A 371 -6.37 -4.98 -44.97
N ALA A 372 -6.10 -3.68 -45.19
CA ALA A 372 -6.83 -2.60 -44.53
C ALA A 372 -8.29 -2.53 -44.98
N LEU A 373 -8.57 -2.87 -46.24
CA LEU A 373 -9.94 -3.02 -46.74
C LEU A 373 -10.68 -4.19 -46.09
N ALA A 374 -10.02 -5.36 -45.96
CA ALA A 374 -10.62 -6.53 -45.32
C ALA A 374 -10.99 -6.27 -43.83
N GLU A 375 -10.19 -5.49 -43.15
CA GLU A 375 -10.37 -5.12 -41.73
C GLU A 375 -11.19 -3.83 -41.52
N GLY A 376 -11.78 -3.27 -42.56
CA GLY A 376 -12.49 -1.98 -42.51
C GLY A 376 -13.62 -1.92 -41.46
N LEU A 377 -14.33 -3.04 -41.24
CA LEU A 377 -15.40 -3.16 -40.23
C LEU A 377 -14.99 -3.86 -38.94
N SER A 378 -13.75 -4.31 -38.82
CA SER A 378 -13.27 -5.03 -37.66
C SER A 378 -12.84 -4.06 -36.55
N THR A 379 -13.26 -4.36 -35.31
CA THR A 379 -12.84 -3.65 -34.09
C THR A 379 -11.62 -4.30 -33.43
N HIS A 380 -11.06 -5.34 -34.04
CA HIS A 380 -9.92 -6.05 -33.47
C HIS A 380 -8.67 -5.15 -33.41
N PRO A 381 -7.84 -5.22 -32.34
CA PRO A 381 -6.62 -4.38 -32.24
C PRO A 381 -5.66 -4.53 -33.41
N ILE A 382 -5.53 -5.73 -33.96
CA ILE A 382 -4.75 -6.01 -35.19
C ILE A 382 -5.30 -5.23 -36.39
N ALA A 383 -6.62 -5.16 -36.53
CA ALA A 383 -7.28 -4.40 -37.60
C ALA A 383 -6.92 -2.90 -37.50
N LYS A 384 -6.92 -2.37 -36.29
CA LYS A 384 -6.55 -0.99 -36.05
C LYS A 384 -5.09 -0.73 -36.46
N SER A 385 -4.16 -1.62 -36.12
CA SER A 385 -2.74 -1.45 -36.45
C SER A 385 -2.49 -1.52 -37.96
N ILE A 386 -3.17 -2.40 -38.68
CA ILE A 386 -3.07 -2.52 -40.16
C ILE A 386 -3.59 -1.24 -40.82
N ARG A 387 -4.71 -0.69 -40.36
CA ARG A 387 -5.27 0.57 -40.89
C ARG A 387 -4.39 1.78 -40.57
N GLU A 388 -3.82 1.85 -39.36
CA GLU A 388 -2.90 2.92 -39.00
C GLU A 388 -1.63 2.91 -39.84
N GLU A 389 -1.05 1.74 -40.08
CA GLU A 389 0.12 1.60 -40.93
C GLU A 389 -0.20 1.97 -42.39
N TYR A 390 -1.37 1.60 -42.89
CA TYR A 390 -1.82 2.05 -44.21
C TYR A 390 -1.94 3.57 -44.30
N ARG A 391 -2.54 4.24 -43.28
CA ARG A 391 -2.63 5.71 -43.22
C ARG A 391 -1.23 6.32 -43.23
N ARG A 392 -0.29 5.75 -42.49
CA ARG A 392 1.10 6.25 -42.41
C ARG A 392 1.78 6.21 -43.77
N LEU A 393 1.66 5.10 -44.50
CA LEU A 393 2.26 4.93 -45.85
C LEU A 393 1.53 5.72 -46.94
N CYS A 394 0.24 5.99 -46.79
CA CYS A 394 -0.57 6.68 -47.77
C CYS A 394 -0.87 8.16 -47.50
N GLY A 395 -0.09 8.81 -46.58
CA GLY A 395 -0.16 10.24 -46.30
C GLY A 395 -1.50 10.68 -45.66
N GLY A 396 -2.07 9.84 -44.78
CA GLY A 396 -3.29 10.14 -44.02
C GLY A 396 -4.60 9.76 -44.72
N LYS A 397 -4.55 9.12 -45.87
CA LYS A 397 -5.75 8.66 -46.59
C LYS A 397 -6.26 7.35 -45.99
N GLU A 398 -7.56 7.31 -45.73
CA GLU A 398 -8.22 6.06 -45.35
C GLU A 398 -8.47 5.18 -46.57
N PRO A 399 -8.43 3.82 -46.40
CA PRO A 399 -8.96 2.95 -47.45
C PRO A 399 -10.44 3.29 -47.58
N SER A 400 -10.93 3.56 -48.78
CA SER A 400 -12.33 3.90 -48.98
C SER A 400 -13.20 2.68 -48.65
N GLU A 401 -14.03 2.80 -47.64
CA GLU A 401 -14.95 1.75 -47.14
C GLU A 401 -16.10 1.45 -48.16
N GLY A 402 -16.12 2.16 -49.27
CA GLY A 402 -17.12 1.94 -50.31
C GLY A 402 -16.95 0.58 -51.00
N GLY A 403 -17.89 -0.33 -50.77
CA GLY A 403 -17.96 -1.62 -51.48
C GLY A 403 -17.77 -2.85 -50.64
N ILE A 404 -17.66 -2.76 -49.31
CA ILE A 404 -17.69 -3.93 -48.40
C ILE A 404 -19.13 -4.46 -48.38
N SER A 405 -19.35 -5.65 -48.92
CA SER A 405 -20.69 -6.26 -49.01
C SER A 405 -20.92 -7.32 -47.93
N GLU A 406 -19.86 -7.96 -47.44
CA GLU A 406 -19.96 -9.06 -46.47
C GLU A 406 -18.62 -9.23 -45.74
N THR A 407 -18.66 -9.40 -44.42
CA THR A 407 -17.48 -9.74 -43.63
C THR A 407 -17.85 -10.86 -42.65
N GLU A 408 -17.12 -11.95 -42.69
CA GLU A 408 -17.27 -13.13 -41.85
C GLU A 408 -16.02 -13.30 -40.98
N ASN A 409 -16.22 -13.37 -39.68
CA ASN A 409 -15.13 -13.64 -38.74
C ASN A 409 -15.02 -15.14 -38.50
N LEU A 410 -13.92 -15.74 -38.95
CA LEU A 410 -13.60 -17.15 -38.79
C LEU A 410 -12.80 -17.37 -37.51
N SER A 411 -13.48 -17.78 -36.45
CA SER A 411 -12.90 -17.91 -35.13
C SER A 411 -11.60 -18.72 -35.11
N GLY A 412 -10.50 -18.12 -34.60
CA GLY A 412 -9.18 -18.76 -34.52
C GLY A 412 -8.44 -18.90 -35.86
N LEU A 413 -9.01 -18.46 -37.00
CA LEU A 413 -8.40 -18.54 -38.33
C LEU A 413 -8.11 -17.16 -38.92
N GLY A 414 -9.04 -16.21 -38.81
CA GLY A 414 -8.93 -14.88 -39.41
C GLY A 414 -10.27 -14.37 -39.89
N ILE A 415 -10.27 -13.53 -40.92
CA ILE A 415 -11.47 -12.95 -41.53
C ILE A 415 -11.56 -13.23 -43.03
N ARG A 416 -12.79 -13.29 -43.48
CA ARG A 416 -13.16 -13.35 -44.91
C ARG A 416 -14.04 -12.16 -45.22
N SER A 417 -13.58 -11.29 -46.12
CA SER A 417 -14.34 -10.11 -46.53
C SER A 417 -14.59 -10.11 -48.04
N ARG A 418 -15.77 -9.67 -48.43
CA ARG A 418 -16.09 -9.46 -49.86
C ARG A 418 -16.15 -7.96 -50.12
N VAL A 419 -15.19 -7.46 -50.88
CA VAL A 419 -15.02 -6.04 -51.19
C VAL A 419 -15.02 -5.85 -52.69
N ASN A 420 -15.91 -5.01 -53.19
CA ASN A 420 -16.04 -4.75 -54.64
C ASN A 420 -16.13 -6.04 -55.51
N GLY A 421 -16.83 -7.07 -55.00
CA GLY A 421 -16.99 -8.36 -55.66
C GLY A 421 -15.81 -9.32 -55.54
N ARG A 422 -14.66 -8.90 -55.00
CA ARG A 422 -13.50 -9.74 -54.74
C ARG A 422 -13.55 -10.33 -53.33
N VAL A 423 -13.06 -11.53 -53.16
CA VAL A 423 -12.95 -12.19 -51.85
C VAL A 423 -11.56 -11.99 -51.31
N ILE A 424 -11.47 -11.29 -50.17
CA ILE A 424 -10.22 -11.06 -49.44
C ILE A 424 -10.22 -11.96 -48.20
N LEU A 425 -9.15 -12.71 -48.02
CA LEU A 425 -8.88 -13.51 -46.82
C LEU A 425 -7.68 -12.91 -46.09
N LEU A 426 -7.83 -12.70 -44.80
CA LEU A 426 -6.76 -12.27 -43.94
C LEU A 426 -6.73 -13.15 -42.69
N GLY A 427 -5.63 -13.86 -42.45
CA GLY A 427 -5.54 -14.75 -41.30
C GLY A 427 -4.27 -15.60 -41.25
N ASN A 428 -4.29 -16.61 -40.39
CA ASN A 428 -3.13 -17.47 -40.16
C ASN A 428 -2.93 -18.55 -41.26
N GLU A 429 -1.87 -19.35 -41.13
CA GLU A 429 -1.53 -20.45 -42.03
C GLU A 429 -2.70 -21.42 -42.21
N LYS A 430 -3.40 -21.75 -41.10
CA LYS A 430 -4.55 -22.69 -41.15
C LYS A 430 -5.69 -22.18 -42.03
N LEU A 431 -5.89 -20.85 -42.08
CA LEU A 431 -6.88 -20.26 -42.99
C LEU A 431 -6.48 -20.47 -44.46
N MET A 432 -5.22 -20.23 -44.79
CA MET A 432 -4.70 -20.42 -46.13
C MET A 432 -4.81 -21.89 -46.59
N GLU A 433 -4.42 -22.81 -45.71
CA GLU A 433 -4.51 -24.26 -45.93
C GLU A 433 -5.96 -24.74 -46.11
N SER A 434 -6.88 -24.28 -45.24
CA SER A 434 -8.31 -24.66 -45.33
C SER A 434 -8.97 -24.18 -46.60
N CYS A 435 -8.49 -23.07 -47.17
CA CYS A 435 -8.98 -22.54 -48.45
C CYS A 435 -8.18 -23.03 -49.66
N GLY A 436 -7.19 -23.91 -49.49
CA GLY A 436 -6.36 -24.45 -50.59
C GLY A 436 -5.48 -23.41 -51.28
N ILE A 437 -5.12 -22.34 -50.59
CA ILE A 437 -4.31 -21.24 -51.13
C ILE A 437 -2.84 -21.56 -50.96
N SER A 438 -2.09 -21.54 -52.06
CA SER A 438 -0.64 -21.66 -52.05
C SER A 438 -0.01 -20.35 -51.53
N TYR A 439 0.82 -20.46 -50.53
CA TYR A 439 1.52 -19.31 -49.93
C TYR A 439 2.99 -19.62 -49.66
N GLN A 440 3.82 -18.60 -49.67
CA GLN A 440 5.18 -18.73 -49.22
C GLN A 440 5.21 -18.59 -47.71
N ARG A 441 5.67 -19.63 -47.01
CA ARG A 441 5.75 -19.62 -45.56
C ARG A 441 6.75 -18.56 -45.12
N ALA A 442 6.28 -17.58 -44.36
CA ALA A 442 7.16 -16.60 -43.71
C ALA A 442 7.98 -17.32 -42.66
N GLU A 443 9.28 -16.98 -42.54
CA GLU A 443 10.09 -17.46 -41.44
C GLU A 443 9.50 -17.02 -40.11
N ASP A 444 9.58 -17.88 -39.09
CA ASP A 444 9.10 -17.57 -37.75
C ASP A 444 10.02 -16.52 -37.12
N ARG A 445 9.64 -15.23 -37.27
CA ARG A 445 10.42 -14.06 -36.81
C ARG A 445 9.89 -13.48 -35.51
N ALA A 446 9.40 -14.31 -34.61
CA ALA A 446 8.87 -13.88 -33.34
C ALA A 446 7.75 -12.80 -33.47
N ALA A 447 6.86 -12.99 -34.43
CA ALA A 447 5.72 -12.11 -34.71
C ALA A 447 4.47 -12.93 -35.00
N THR A 448 3.30 -12.31 -34.80
CA THR A 448 2.05 -12.85 -35.31
C THR A 448 2.03 -12.62 -36.82
N ILE A 449 1.91 -13.71 -37.60
CA ILE A 449 1.94 -13.65 -39.04
C ILE A 449 0.49 -13.73 -39.54
N SER A 450 0.06 -12.71 -40.28
CA SER A 450 -1.22 -12.67 -41.00
C SER A 450 -0.99 -12.69 -42.50
N TYR A 451 -1.45 -13.73 -43.16
CA TYR A 451 -1.41 -13.84 -44.61
C TYR A 451 -2.61 -13.16 -45.26
N VAL A 452 -2.38 -12.51 -46.37
CA VAL A 452 -3.42 -11.82 -47.16
C VAL A 452 -3.56 -12.52 -48.48
N ALA A 453 -4.79 -12.91 -48.83
CA ALA A 453 -5.08 -13.49 -50.16
C ALA A 453 -6.30 -12.81 -50.76
N VAL A 454 -6.27 -12.62 -52.10
CA VAL A 454 -7.36 -12.04 -52.88
C VAL A 454 -7.70 -13.01 -54.02
N ASP A 455 -8.98 -13.37 -54.13
CA ASP A 455 -9.51 -14.28 -55.16
C ASP A 455 -8.69 -15.58 -55.32
N GLY A 456 -8.22 -16.14 -54.19
CA GLY A 456 -7.46 -17.40 -54.17
C GLY A 456 -5.96 -17.24 -54.41
N ARG A 457 -5.43 -16.03 -54.62
CA ARG A 457 -4.01 -15.75 -54.77
C ARG A 457 -3.46 -15.09 -53.50
N CYS A 458 -2.41 -15.66 -52.91
CA CYS A 458 -1.73 -15.05 -51.77
C CYS A 458 -0.89 -13.85 -52.24
N LEU A 459 -1.16 -12.67 -51.64
CA LEU A 459 -0.43 -11.43 -51.90
C LEU A 459 0.81 -11.28 -51.03
N GLY A 460 0.87 -11.97 -49.91
CA GLY A 460 1.97 -11.89 -48.98
C GLY A 460 1.55 -12.10 -47.53
N ALA A 461 2.46 -11.77 -46.61
CA ALA A 461 2.25 -11.81 -45.17
C ALA A 461 2.55 -10.47 -44.51
N ILE A 462 1.80 -10.18 -43.45
CA ILE A 462 2.00 -9.03 -42.55
C ILE A 462 2.46 -9.56 -41.22
N LEU A 463 3.61 -9.10 -40.74
CA LEU A 463 4.16 -9.43 -39.45
C LEU A 463 3.72 -8.35 -38.44
N ILE A 464 3.10 -8.81 -37.39
CA ILE A 464 2.49 -7.95 -36.38
C ILE A 464 3.12 -8.29 -35.01
N ARG A 465 3.61 -7.28 -34.31
CA ARG A 465 4.20 -7.41 -32.99
C ARG A 465 3.46 -6.55 -31.99
N ASP A 466 3.40 -7.04 -30.76
CA ASP A 466 2.96 -6.25 -29.62
C ASP A 466 4.18 -5.52 -29.04
N ARG A 467 4.08 -4.22 -28.87
CA ARG A 467 5.18 -3.36 -28.45
C ARG A 467 5.42 -3.46 -26.95
N LEU A 468 6.66 -3.68 -26.55
CA LEU A 468 7.05 -3.61 -25.14
C LEU A 468 6.87 -2.20 -24.58
N LYS A 469 6.31 -2.10 -23.36
CA LYS A 469 6.24 -0.84 -22.63
C LYS A 469 7.63 -0.26 -22.42
N LYS A 470 7.74 1.07 -22.52
CA LYS A 470 8.99 1.76 -22.26
C LYS A 470 9.43 1.51 -20.81
N GLY A 471 10.69 1.09 -20.64
CA GLY A 471 11.22 0.79 -19.30
C GLY A 471 10.96 -0.63 -18.79
N ALA A 472 10.24 -1.51 -19.51
CA ALA A 472 9.97 -2.87 -19.05
C ALA A 472 11.25 -3.70 -18.83
N LYS A 473 12.23 -3.61 -19.73
CA LYS A 473 13.55 -4.26 -19.61
C LYS A 473 14.33 -3.75 -18.40
N GLU A 474 14.36 -2.43 -18.23
CA GLU A 474 15.00 -1.76 -17.11
C GLU A 474 14.35 -2.17 -15.79
N ALA A 475 13.02 -2.30 -15.76
CA ALA A 475 12.24 -2.75 -14.60
C ALA A 475 12.61 -4.18 -14.20
N VAL A 476 12.68 -5.12 -15.16
CA VAL A 476 13.10 -6.51 -14.89
C VAL A 476 14.54 -6.55 -14.35
N SER A 477 15.45 -5.77 -14.94
CA SER A 477 16.82 -5.65 -14.44
C SER A 477 16.86 -5.07 -13.01
N ALA A 478 16.05 -4.06 -12.71
CA ALA A 478 15.94 -3.45 -11.39
C ALA A 478 15.34 -4.43 -10.37
N LEU A 479 14.34 -5.23 -10.74
CA LEU A 479 13.78 -6.28 -9.89
C LEU A 479 14.85 -7.31 -9.48
N LYS A 480 15.68 -7.74 -10.43
CA LYS A 480 16.81 -8.65 -10.15
C LYS A 480 17.83 -8.01 -9.20
N LYS A 481 18.15 -6.72 -9.35
CA LYS A 481 19.02 -5.99 -8.42
C LYS A 481 18.42 -5.89 -7.02
N GLU A 482 17.09 -5.77 -6.92
CA GLU A 482 16.38 -5.83 -5.63
C GLU A 482 16.23 -7.27 -5.10
N GLY A 483 16.90 -8.27 -5.67
CA GLY A 483 16.99 -9.64 -5.16
C GLY A 483 15.81 -10.53 -5.50
N VAL A 484 15.08 -10.22 -6.58
CA VAL A 484 14.22 -11.18 -7.28
C VAL A 484 15.14 -12.19 -7.97
N GLU A 485 14.96 -13.45 -7.64
CA GLU A 485 15.84 -14.53 -8.13
C GLU A 485 15.41 -15.05 -9.49
N ARG A 486 14.09 -15.02 -9.77
CA ARG A 486 13.52 -15.50 -11.03
C ARG A 486 12.42 -14.57 -11.51
N PHE A 487 12.47 -14.23 -12.80
CA PHE A 487 11.42 -13.55 -13.53
C PHE A 487 10.89 -14.49 -14.60
N VAL A 488 9.61 -14.85 -14.53
CA VAL A 488 8.97 -15.84 -15.38
C VAL A 488 7.87 -15.16 -16.20
N LEU A 489 7.83 -15.42 -17.49
CA LEU A 489 6.81 -14.92 -18.40
C LEU A 489 5.76 -16.00 -18.68
N LEU A 490 4.47 -15.66 -18.56
CA LEU A 490 3.36 -16.47 -19.03
C LEU A 490 2.71 -15.77 -20.23
N THR A 491 2.41 -16.51 -21.29
CA THR A 491 1.74 -15.95 -22.48
C THR A 491 0.89 -17.00 -23.20
N GLY A 492 -0.20 -16.53 -23.81
CA GLY A 492 -1.00 -17.33 -24.73
C GLY A 492 -0.45 -17.40 -26.16
N ASP A 493 0.61 -16.63 -26.46
CA ASP A 493 1.23 -16.59 -27.77
C ASP A 493 2.02 -17.87 -28.08
N LYS A 494 2.43 -18.00 -29.33
CA LYS A 494 3.33 -19.06 -29.78
C LYS A 494 4.66 -19.02 -29.04
N GLU A 495 5.29 -20.19 -28.88
CA GLU A 495 6.55 -20.36 -28.15
C GLU A 495 7.65 -19.42 -28.68
N SER A 496 7.83 -19.33 -30.02
CA SER A 496 8.81 -18.45 -30.65
C SER A 496 8.65 -16.96 -30.31
N VAL A 497 7.38 -16.48 -30.21
CA VAL A 497 7.07 -15.10 -29.81
C VAL A 497 7.38 -14.89 -28.33
N GLY A 498 6.98 -15.85 -27.50
CA GLY A 498 7.26 -15.82 -26.05
C GLY A 498 8.76 -15.82 -25.74
N GLU A 499 9.54 -16.66 -26.40
CA GLU A 499 11.00 -16.74 -26.22
C GLU A 499 11.72 -15.46 -26.66
N ALA A 500 11.30 -14.84 -27.77
CA ALA A 500 11.90 -13.60 -28.22
C ALA A 500 11.65 -12.46 -27.22
N VAL A 501 10.43 -12.31 -26.73
CA VAL A 501 10.06 -11.31 -25.70
C VAL A 501 10.80 -11.59 -24.40
N ALA A 502 10.88 -12.86 -23.98
CA ALA A 502 11.62 -13.25 -22.77
C ALA A 502 13.13 -12.92 -22.90
N GLY A 503 13.73 -13.16 -24.07
CA GLY A 503 15.12 -12.82 -24.36
C GLY A 503 15.37 -11.31 -24.33
N GLU A 504 14.48 -10.50 -24.90
CA GLU A 504 14.56 -9.04 -24.90
C GLU A 504 14.46 -8.45 -23.49
N LEU A 505 13.53 -8.97 -22.68
CA LEU A 505 13.31 -8.55 -21.28
C LEU A 505 14.38 -9.08 -20.34
N GLY A 506 15.10 -10.13 -20.69
CA GLY A 506 16.01 -10.85 -19.80
C GLY A 506 15.24 -11.70 -18.78
N ALA A 507 14.09 -12.26 -19.16
CA ALA A 507 13.35 -13.21 -18.32
C ALA A 507 14.11 -14.53 -18.20
N ASP A 508 13.94 -15.22 -17.06
CA ASP A 508 14.67 -16.47 -16.80
C ASP A 508 13.96 -17.70 -17.37
N LYS A 509 12.65 -17.59 -17.55
CA LYS A 509 11.82 -18.66 -18.12
C LYS A 509 10.56 -18.09 -18.78
N VAL A 510 10.08 -18.77 -19.80
CA VAL A 510 8.80 -18.49 -20.45
C VAL A 510 7.97 -19.77 -20.52
N TYR A 511 6.66 -19.62 -20.38
CA TYR A 511 5.67 -20.62 -20.69
C TYR A 511 4.70 -20.00 -21.70
N ALA A 512 4.65 -20.58 -22.87
CA ALA A 512 3.87 -20.10 -24.01
C ALA A 512 2.64 -20.99 -24.29
N GLU A 513 1.78 -20.56 -25.20
CA GLU A 513 0.58 -21.27 -25.66
C GLU A 513 -0.39 -21.62 -24.51
N LEU A 514 -0.44 -20.78 -23.46
CA LEU A 514 -1.26 -21.01 -22.29
C LEU A 514 -2.68 -20.46 -22.49
N LEU A 515 -3.66 -21.28 -22.20
CA LEU A 515 -5.02 -20.84 -21.91
C LEU A 515 -5.11 -20.28 -20.49
N PRO A 516 -6.16 -19.52 -20.12
CA PRO A 516 -6.29 -18.95 -18.77
C PRO A 516 -6.15 -19.99 -17.65
N GLU A 517 -6.74 -21.19 -17.81
CA GLU A 517 -6.62 -22.31 -16.87
C GLU A 517 -5.17 -22.80 -16.78
N GLY A 518 -4.47 -22.90 -17.91
CA GLY A 518 -3.06 -23.30 -17.95
C GLY A 518 -2.13 -22.30 -17.27
N LYS A 519 -2.47 -20.99 -17.24
CA LYS A 519 -1.71 -19.99 -16.46
C LYS A 519 -1.82 -20.29 -14.96
N VAL A 520 -3.00 -20.64 -14.45
CA VAL A 520 -3.23 -21.00 -13.04
C VAL A 520 -2.43 -22.25 -12.69
N GLU A 521 -2.49 -23.31 -13.51
CA GLU A 521 -1.73 -24.55 -13.27
C GLU A 521 -0.22 -24.30 -13.21
N LYS A 522 0.31 -23.46 -14.12
CA LYS A 522 1.74 -23.13 -14.12
C LYS A 522 2.13 -22.29 -12.91
N LEU A 523 1.27 -21.37 -12.45
CA LEU A 523 1.50 -20.61 -11.22
C LEU A 523 1.53 -21.55 -10.00
N GLU A 524 0.58 -22.47 -9.87
CA GLU A 524 0.52 -23.43 -8.77
C GLU A 524 1.74 -24.37 -8.75
N LEU A 525 2.21 -24.77 -9.93
CA LEU A 525 3.47 -25.53 -10.07
C LEU A 525 4.65 -24.73 -9.52
N LEU A 526 4.79 -23.47 -9.91
CA LEU A 526 5.87 -22.60 -9.44
C LEU A 526 5.79 -22.33 -7.93
N LEU A 527 4.58 -22.18 -7.38
CA LEU A 527 4.36 -22.06 -5.94
C LEU A 527 4.77 -23.34 -5.19
N SER A 528 4.46 -24.52 -5.74
CA SER A 528 4.85 -25.80 -5.12
C SER A 528 6.36 -26.01 -5.17
N GLU A 529 7.01 -25.69 -6.30
CA GLU A 529 8.49 -25.75 -6.42
C GLU A 529 9.20 -24.87 -5.38
N GLU A 530 8.68 -23.68 -5.11
CA GLU A 530 9.30 -22.79 -4.09
C GLU A 530 9.07 -23.31 -2.66
N ARG A 531 7.93 -23.92 -2.39
CA ARG A 531 7.64 -24.55 -1.09
C ARG A 531 8.51 -25.76 -0.83
N GLU A 532 8.70 -26.64 -1.84
CA GLU A 532 9.53 -27.85 -1.74
C GLU A 532 11.02 -27.54 -1.53
N LYS A 533 11.52 -26.45 -2.09
CA LYS A 533 12.90 -26.00 -1.85
C LYS A 533 13.15 -25.54 -0.41
N GLY A 534 12.16 -25.60 0.48
CA GLY A 534 12.25 -25.11 1.86
C GLY A 534 12.54 -23.61 1.96
N ARG A 535 12.49 -22.90 0.85
CA ARG A 535 12.70 -21.47 0.78
C ARG A 535 11.41 -20.76 1.19
N LYS A 536 11.51 -19.84 2.12
CA LYS A 536 10.42 -18.92 2.48
C LYS A 536 10.29 -17.79 1.43
N GLY A 537 10.51 -18.11 0.15
CA GLY A 537 10.38 -17.18 -0.95
C GLY A 537 8.92 -16.88 -1.23
N VAL A 538 8.61 -15.63 -1.54
CA VAL A 538 7.28 -15.17 -1.94
C VAL A 538 7.25 -15.06 -3.45
N LEU A 539 6.16 -15.50 -4.05
CA LEU A 539 5.89 -15.41 -5.48
C LEU A 539 4.80 -14.36 -5.71
N ALA A 540 5.11 -13.36 -6.57
CA ALA A 540 4.11 -12.43 -7.06
C ALA A 540 3.72 -12.75 -8.50
N PHE A 541 2.44 -12.51 -8.83
CA PHE A 541 1.95 -12.51 -10.19
C PHE A 541 1.53 -11.11 -10.61
N ILE A 542 1.91 -10.69 -11.82
CA ILE A 542 1.56 -9.38 -12.39
C ILE A 542 0.68 -9.62 -13.62
N GLY A 543 -0.49 -8.98 -13.65
CA GLY A 543 -1.44 -9.04 -14.77
C GLY A 543 -2.29 -7.78 -14.87
N ASP A 544 -2.96 -7.57 -16.02
CA ASP A 544 -3.75 -6.37 -16.30
C ASP A 544 -5.23 -6.65 -16.52
N GLY A 545 -5.60 -7.89 -16.82
CA GLY A 545 -6.88 -8.25 -17.41
C GLY A 545 -7.84 -9.02 -16.52
N ILE A 546 -9.10 -9.07 -16.96
CA ILE A 546 -10.17 -9.90 -16.38
C ILE A 546 -9.77 -11.38 -16.41
N ASN A 547 -9.05 -11.81 -17.45
CA ASN A 547 -8.60 -13.18 -17.64
C ASN A 547 -7.56 -13.62 -16.61
N ASP A 548 -6.87 -12.67 -15.96
CA ASP A 548 -5.82 -12.93 -15.00
C ASP A 548 -6.31 -12.89 -13.55
N ALA A 549 -7.55 -12.48 -13.28
CA ALA A 549 -8.12 -12.42 -11.93
C ALA A 549 -7.99 -13.75 -11.14
N PRO A 550 -8.23 -14.94 -11.75
CA PRO A 550 -8.00 -16.20 -11.07
C PRO A 550 -6.53 -16.46 -10.72
N VAL A 551 -5.59 -16.01 -11.55
CA VAL A 551 -4.15 -16.15 -11.33
C VAL A 551 -3.67 -15.18 -10.25
N LEU A 552 -4.15 -13.91 -10.28
CA LEU A 552 -3.88 -12.87 -9.28
C LEU A 552 -4.25 -13.34 -7.88
N SER A 553 -5.45 -13.91 -7.71
CA SER A 553 -5.95 -14.37 -6.41
C SER A 553 -5.22 -15.61 -5.87
N ARG A 554 -4.52 -16.38 -6.72
CA ARG A 554 -3.79 -17.60 -6.33
C ARG A 554 -2.34 -17.34 -5.96
N ALA A 555 -1.74 -16.26 -6.43
CA ALA A 555 -0.38 -15.87 -6.07
C ALA A 555 -0.25 -15.55 -4.57
N ASP A 556 0.98 -15.60 -4.03
CA ASP A 556 1.22 -15.08 -2.67
C ASP A 556 0.97 -13.58 -2.60
N VAL A 557 1.22 -12.86 -3.72
CA VAL A 557 0.87 -11.45 -3.93
C VAL A 557 0.41 -11.26 -5.36
N GLY A 558 -0.87 -10.92 -5.55
CA GLY A 558 -1.41 -10.50 -6.84
C GLY A 558 -1.18 -9.02 -7.08
N ILE A 559 -0.61 -8.65 -8.24
CA ILE A 559 -0.31 -7.27 -8.62
C ILE A 559 -1.06 -6.93 -9.90
N ALA A 560 -2.02 -6.02 -9.83
CA ALA A 560 -2.74 -5.53 -11.01
C ALA A 560 -2.06 -4.28 -11.59
N MET A 561 -2.08 -4.19 -12.93
CA MET A 561 -1.56 -3.07 -13.69
C MET A 561 -2.69 -2.12 -14.08
N GLY A 562 -2.44 -0.80 -13.93
CA GLY A 562 -3.28 0.28 -14.42
C GLY A 562 -4.57 0.55 -13.63
N ALA A 563 -4.81 1.82 -13.29
CA ALA A 563 -6.07 2.26 -12.67
C ALA A 563 -7.29 2.14 -13.62
N MET A 564 -7.04 2.05 -14.93
CA MET A 564 -8.04 1.85 -15.98
C MET A 564 -8.17 0.36 -16.37
N GLY A 565 -7.46 -0.53 -15.65
CA GLY A 565 -7.56 -1.98 -15.82
C GLY A 565 -8.95 -2.49 -15.46
N SER A 566 -9.16 -3.77 -15.74
CA SER A 566 -10.41 -4.45 -15.41
C SER A 566 -10.71 -4.32 -13.91
N ASP A 567 -11.92 -3.88 -13.61
CA ASP A 567 -12.44 -3.80 -12.25
C ASP A 567 -12.26 -5.11 -11.47
N ALA A 568 -12.44 -6.24 -12.16
CA ALA A 568 -12.24 -7.58 -11.60
C ALA A 568 -10.76 -7.87 -11.26
N ALA A 569 -9.80 -7.39 -12.07
CA ALA A 569 -8.39 -7.55 -11.76
C ALA A 569 -7.97 -6.69 -10.57
N ILE A 570 -8.46 -5.45 -10.49
CA ILE A 570 -8.23 -4.57 -9.34
C ILE A 570 -8.79 -5.20 -8.06
N GLU A 571 -10.00 -5.78 -8.10
CA GLU A 571 -10.62 -6.43 -6.94
C GLU A 571 -9.83 -7.67 -6.49
N ALA A 572 -9.39 -8.50 -7.44
CA ALA A 572 -8.66 -9.74 -7.16
C ALA A 572 -7.20 -9.50 -6.71
N ALA A 573 -6.61 -8.35 -7.01
CA ALA A 573 -5.22 -8.05 -6.69
C ALA A 573 -5.04 -7.58 -5.23
N ASP A 574 -3.85 -7.80 -4.70
CA ASP A 574 -3.40 -7.33 -3.38
C ASP A 574 -2.64 -6.00 -3.45
N VAL A 575 -2.10 -5.72 -4.63
CA VAL A 575 -1.33 -4.52 -4.96
C VAL A 575 -1.78 -4.01 -6.31
N VAL A 576 -1.95 -2.70 -6.47
CA VAL A 576 -2.36 -2.06 -7.73
C VAL A 576 -1.34 -0.99 -8.12
N ILE A 577 -0.78 -1.09 -9.31
CA ILE A 577 0.10 -0.07 -9.91
C ILE A 577 -0.78 0.87 -10.73
N MET A 578 -0.88 2.13 -10.31
CA MET A 578 -1.88 3.07 -10.80
C MET A 578 -1.54 3.67 -12.19
N ASP A 579 -0.26 3.88 -12.48
CA ASP A 579 0.24 4.53 -13.70
C ASP A 579 0.67 3.55 -14.80
N ASP A 580 0.33 2.28 -14.65
CA ASP A 580 0.64 1.22 -15.60
C ASP A 580 2.15 1.04 -15.90
N ASP A 581 3.02 1.55 -15.02
CA ASP A 581 4.49 1.46 -15.11
C ASP A 581 5.04 0.37 -14.17
N ILE A 582 5.47 -0.77 -14.73
CA ILE A 582 6.10 -1.85 -13.97
C ILE A 582 7.38 -1.40 -13.22
N GLY A 583 8.01 -0.31 -13.64
CA GLY A 583 9.17 0.30 -12.98
C GLY A 583 8.89 0.75 -11.54
N ARG A 584 7.62 0.89 -11.15
CA ARG A 584 7.22 1.17 -9.75
C ARG A 584 7.45 0.01 -8.80
N LEU A 585 7.38 -1.23 -9.30
CA LEU A 585 7.50 -2.40 -8.43
C LEU A 585 8.87 -2.53 -7.72
N PRO A 586 10.03 -2.32 -8.37
CA PRO A 586 11.32 -2.28 -7.67
C PRO A 586 11.37 -1.23 -6.56
N GLU A 587 10.74 -0.07 -6.76
CA GLU A 587 10.69 0.99 -5.76
C GLU A 587 9.87 0.57 -4.54
N VAL A 588 8.71 -0.03 -4.74
CA VAL A 588 7.84 -0.51 -3.65
C VAL A 588 8.50 -1.65 -2.88
N ILE A 589 9.21 -2.58 -3.54
CA ILE A 589 9.99 -3.61 -2.87
C ILE A 589 11.05 -2.97 -1.95
N ARG A 590 11.70 -1.92 -2.40
CA ARG A 590 12.69 -1.17 -1.60
C ARG A 590 12.05 -0.49 -0.39
N ILE A 591 10.87 0.13 -0.58
CA ILE A 591 10.06 0.70 0.52
C ILE A 591 9.71 -0.41 1.51
N ALA A 592 9.16 -1.53 1.05
CA ALA A 592 8.77 -2.66 1.87
C ALA A 592 9.91 -3.19 2.74
N ARG A 593 11.10 -3.40 2.16
CA ARG A 593 12.30 -3.82 2.89
C ARG A 593 12.76 -2.80 3.92
N ARG A 594 12.64 -1.51 3.60
CA ARG A 594 12.95 -0.44 4.54
C ARG A 594 12.00 -0.43 5.73
N VAL A 595 10.70 -0.65 5.49
CA VAL A 595 9.68 -0.79 6.55
C VAL A 595 10.04 -1.92 7.50
N ILE A 596 10.29 -3.12 6.97
CA ILE A 596 10.67 -4.28 7.78
C ILE A 596 11.96 -4.02 8.56
N ARG A 597 12.96 -3.41 7.95
CA ARG A 597 14.22 -3.05 8.64
C ARG A 597 13.97 -2.09 9.80
N ILE A 598 13.16 -1.05 9.62
CA ILE A 598 12.81 -0.10 10.66
C ILE A 598 12.00 -0.78 11.77
N ALA A 599 11.03 -1.63 11.41
CA ALA A 599 10.24 -2.39 12.37
C ALA A 599 11.14 -3.30 13.24
N VAL A 600 12.05 -4.05 12.62
CA VAL A 600 13.02 -4.92 13.33
C VAL A 600 13.97 -4.10 14.22
N GLN A 601 14.46 -2.95 13.73
CA GLN A 601 15.29 -2.05 14.55
C GLN A 601 14.55 -1.56 15.78
N ASN A 602 13.30 -1.13 15.64
CA ASN A 602 12.47 -0.66 16.75
C ASN A 602 12.20 -1.79 17.75
N ILE A 603 11.87 -3.00 17.26
CA ILE A 603 11.65 -4.18 18.10
C ILE A 603 12.91 -4.51 18.90
N ALA A 604 14.05 -4.63 18.23
CA ALA A 604 15.31 -4.99 18.87
C ALA A 604 15.74 -3.93 19.91
N PHE A 605 15.69 -2.64 19.54
CA PHE A 605 16.05 -1.54 20.42
C PHE A 605 15.15 -1.49 21.65
N ALA A 606 13.82 -1.55 21.47
CA ALA A 606 12.88 -1.51 22.58
C ALA A 606 13.04 -2.71 23.52
N LEU A 607 13.24 -3.92 23.01
CA LEU A 607 13.44 -5.11 23.83
C LEU A 607 14.76 -5.07 24.62
N ILE A 608 15.85 -4.68 23.98
CA ILE A 608 17.17 -4.58 24.66
C ILE A 608 17.08 -3.60 25.83
N VAL A 609 16.60 -2.37 25.61
CA VAL A 609 16.49 -1.36 26.66
C VAL A 609 15.57 -1.84 27.77
N LYS A 610 14.41 -2.44 27.44
CA LYS A 610 13.47 -2.96 28.43
C LYS A 610 14.08 -4.07 29.30
N ILE A 611 14.75 -5.05 28.71
CA ILE A 611 15.38 -6.13 29.46
C ILE A 611 16.44 -5.56 30.41
N CYS A 612 17.27 -4.62 29.95
CA CYS A 612 18.27 -3.97 30.80
C CYS A 612 17.63 -3.26 32.01
N ILE A 613 16.59 -2.45 31.78
CA ILE A 613 15.96 -1.70 32.88
C ILE A 613 15.16 -2.61 33.81
N LEU A 614 14.50 -3.66 33.31
CA LEU A 614 13.83 -4.66 34.14
C LEU A 614 14.81 -5.38 35.08
N LEU A 615 15.98 -5.75 34.59
CA LEU A 615 17.05 -6.34 35.42
C LEU A 615 17.55 -5.36 36.46
N LEU A 616 17.80 -4.10 36.09
CA LEU A 616 18.22 -3.06 37.03
C LEU A 616 17.13 -2.76 38.10
N SER A 617 15.85 -2.78 37.69
CA SER A 617 14.72 -2.60 38.62
C SER A 617 14.60 -3.74 39.62
N ALA A 618 14.75 -4.98 39.13
CA ALA A 618 14.72 -6.17 40.00
C ALA A 618 15.87 -6.15 41.05
N LEU A 619 17.05 -5.67 40.63
CA LEU A 619 18.20 -5.49 41.53
C LEU A 619 18.07 -4.27 42.48
N GLY A 620 17.06 -3.41 42.27
CA GLY A 620 16.86 -2.19 43.06
C GLY A 620 17.82 -1.04 42.69
N LEU A 621 18.47 -1.15 41.51
CA LEU A 621 19.40 -0.14 40.99
C LEU A 621 18.72 0.92 40.12
N ALA A 622 17.52 0.63 39.58
CA ALA A 622 16.73 1.57 38.81
C ALA A 622 15.71 2.28 39.71
N ASN A 623 15.60 3.60 39.55
CA ASN A 623 14.53 4.40 40.12
C ASN A 623 13.36 4.54 39.15
N MET A 624 12.22 5.05 39.61
CA MET A 624 11.02 5.20 38.80
C MET A 624 11.19 6.21 37.67
N TRP A 625 12.04 7.22 37.79
CA TRP A 625 12.41 8.15 36.73
C TRP A 625 13.08 7.45 35.56
N ALA A 626 14.06 6.58 35.83
CA ALA A 626 14.74 5.80 34.80
C ALA A 626 13.76 4.85 34.11
N ALA A 627 12.84 4.26 34.87
CA ALA A 627 11.80 3.39 34.35
C ALA A 627 10.90 4.09 33.32
N VAL A 628 10.33 5.24 33.67
CA VAL A 628 9.45 6.02 32.83
C VAL A 628 10.19 6.63 31.66
N PHE A 629 11.37 7.17 31.87
CA PHE A 629 12.20 7.72 30.81
C PHE A 629 12.55 6.64 29.76
N SER A 630 12.85 5.42 30.20
CA SER A 630 13.13 4.32 29.30
C SER A 630 11.90 3.89 28.48
N ASP A 631 10.70 3.91 29.06
CA ASP A 631 9.49 3.53 28.33
C ASP A 631 9.06 4.61 27.34
N VAL A 632 8.85 5.83 27.81
CA VAL A 632 8.40 6.96 26.98
C VAL A 632 9.49 7.42 26.02
N GLY A 633 10.75 7.51 26.46
CA GLY A 633 11.87 7.92 25.62
C GLY A 633 12.13 6.94 24.48
N VAL A 634 12.10 5.65 24.76
CA VAL A 634 12.23 4.61 23.75
C VAL A 634 11.05 4.66 22.77
N ALA A 635 9.81 4.83 23.25
CA ALA A 635 8.65 4.96 22.40
C ALA A 635 8.78 6.15 21.44
N VAL A 636 9.19 7.32 21.94
CA VAL A 636 9.44 8.51 21.11
C VAL A 636 10.51 8.26 20.06
N LEU A 637 11.65 7.67 20.45
CA LEU A 637 12.74 7.36 19.51
C LEU A 637 12.29 6.36 18.43
N CYS A 638 11.55 5.32 18.79
CA CYS A 638 11.00 4.35 17.83
C CYS A 638 9.98 4.99 16.89
N ILE A 639 9.13 5.89 17.39
CA ILE A 639 8.19 6.67 16.57
C ILE A 639 8.94 7.57 15.59
N LEU A 640 9.95 8.31 16.06
CA LEU A 640 10.78 9.16 15.20
C LEU A 640 11.50 8.34 14.11
N ASN A 641 12.00 7.15 14.46
CA ASN A 641 12.59 6.24 13.48
C ASN A 641 11.57 5.79 12.42
N SER A 642 10.33 5.47 12.83
CA SER A 642 9.24 5.10 11.91
C SER A 642 8.83 6.27 11.01
N MET A 643 8.81 7.51 11.52
CA MET A 643 8.49 8.71 10.74
C MET A 643 9.50 9.01 9.61
N ARG A 644 10.70 8.42 9.63
CA ARG A 644 11.69 8.53 8.53
C ARG A 644 11.18 7.94 7.21
N LEU A 645 10.11 7.15 7.24
CA LEU A 645 9.45 6.64 6.04
C LEU A 645 8.65 7.73 5.32
N LEU A 646 8.12 8.72 6.06
CA LEU A 646 7.30 9.81 5.52
C LEU A 646 8.13 11.00 4.96
N GLY A 647 9.40 11.11 5.32
CA GLY A 647 10.22 12.31 5.14
C GLY A 647 11.01 12.44 3.84
N ARG A 648 10.76 11.61 2.78
CA ARG A 648 11.64 11.58 1.61
C ARG A 648 11.11 12.25 0.32
N ARG A 649 10.01 13.00 0.43
CA ARG A 649 9.42 13.71 -0.73
C ARG A 649 10.23 14.93 -1.22
N GLU A 650 11.23 15.41 -0.46
CA GLU A 650 11.94 16.67 -0.74
C GLU A 650 13.39 16.54 -1.26
N ARG A 651 13.97 15.33 -1.36
CA ARG A 651 15.39 15.18 -1.76
C ARG A 651 15.63 14.55 -3.14
N GLY A 652 14.62 14.43 -3.96
CA GLY A 652 14.70 13.92 -5.33
C GLY A 652 14.48 14.96 -6.42
N LYS A 653 14.57 16.25 -6.09
CA LYS A 653 14.53 17.35 -7.04
C LYS A 653 15.77 18.23 -6.79
N ASP A 654 16.91 17.74 -7.27
CA ASP A 654 18.08 18.51 -7.67
C ASP A 654 18.73 17.76 -8.83
#